data_9c50addba8f797566a3d0c4535ce8ba8
#
_entry.id   9c50addba8f797566a3d0c4535ce8ba8
#
_cell.length_a   1.000
_cell.length_b   1.000
_cell.length_c   1.000
_cell.angle_alpha   90.00
_cell.angle_beta   90.00
_cell.angle_gamma   90.00
#
_symmetry.space_group_name_H-M   'P 1'
#
loop_
_entity.id
_entity.type
_entity.pdbx_description
1 polymer ?
#
loop_
_entity_poly.entity_id
_entity_poly.type
_entity_poly.pdbx_seq_one_letter_code
_entity_poly.pdbx_strand_id
1 'polypeptide(L)'
;MKPLQTENSSWRKVLAILVGLICALNVAAQNFNVKGSVTDQNGEPIIGATVMEQGTKNGVVTDIDGNFSLSVSSPKSRIRVTYVGYKTQDLPVNGQSDFKIKMQEDAANLDEVVVVGYGTMDKKELTSAISHVSARNFTQVASVDPSMMIQGKVPSVSITNTGAGDPNNQASIQIRGVSSRAADLGPLIVIDGVPGGNLTNINPNDIESYDVLKDGAASAIYGTRGSNGVILVTTKKGARDGNLHTTYNGTVAFDVIKKELDMLNAAEYRANRLASGTGYDLGSSTDWMKEVSRVGVRTVHTLTLSGGNIKSNYRASVDYRDAKGIDKYSGREEYGARASLNHTTKSGLITFGLNIAPRIAYRKNASWDVFRNAVEANPTTPVWDPQNPTQYYNFKGQAAAYNPVEMEKREKNTGTTKLIDWDGTVKLNLFPLLLKNPGKQVLTTQLTYADHQYDNYNQWFRPSTNTLAINAGRIGEASQSYSKESMMSMEWITNYANSFGDHNFKVMLGYSYQYNKFSGFNAENKDFPNDALEDNNLGTGSFMKKKDELGLGSYMNDNKLISFFGRVSYDWKGRYLFTASLRHEGSSKFGANHKWGNFPAVSAGWRISDEPFMQGTKSWLTDLKLRADYGVTGNQGFASYQSLATMTGFGYYMYNGKSYQVWGPARNDNSFLHWEKGKNWNIGLDWALFNGNLYGSFNYYNRTQQDLLGDYPVPMPPYLFPSTFENVGTMRNSGFEFDITWNAVKTKDFSYTLNIVGATMSNKFVHFSNGEYAKATYVDRVSTQDPYPFHTLQRLEEGRRVGSFYMWKYAGIDPQGRWIVYDKNGDMVLADNATDDDRQYVGNGLPQFTGSMTHSFRYKNFDASLFFQTALGFDIFNIHDFYYGTKNFQGNVMDKAYSKNLAVSQNPIVSDYFLEPGDYLKLSSVSLGYTLNLNKKYIDSIRIYATAGNLFTITKFSGIDPSNYQLNGLDPGATGSRTYYPSVRQFLLGLQVDF
;
A
#
# COMPACT_ATOMS: atom_id res chain seq x y z
N MET A 1 -20.54 28.76 30.05
CA MET A 1 -21.52 27.73 29.66
C MET A 1 -20.81 26.37 29.64
N LYS A 2 -21.37 25.38 30.30
CA LYS A 2 -20.76 24.04 30.36
C LYS A 2 -20.78 23.40 28.96
N PRO A 3 -19.70 22.71 28.49
CA PRO A 3 -19.74 22.02 27.23
C PRO A 3 -20.70 20.84 27.32
N LEU A 4 -21.51 20.67 26.31
CA LEU A 4 -22.35 19.50 26.07
C LEU A 4 -21.50 18.26 26.00
N GLN A 5 -21.62 17.39 26.99
CA GLN A 5 -21.09 16.03 26.92
C GLN A 5 -21.94 15.25 25.92
N THR A 6 -21.42 15.05 24.71
CA THR A 6 -21.95 14.07 23.78
C THR A 6 -21.41 12.70 24.16
N GLU A 7 -22.32 11.83 24.50
CA GLU A 7 -22.29 10.38 24.66
C GLU A 7 -20.96 9.63 24.39
N ASN A 8 -20.15 9.54 25.45
CA ASN A 8 -18.98 8.67 25.51
C ASN A 8 -19.30 7.34 26.27
N SER A 9 -20.54 6.83 26.17
CA SER A 9 -20.94 5.67 26.97
C SER A 9 -20.58 4.30 26.38
N SER A 10 -20.41 4.21 25.07
CA SER A 10 -20.10 2.93 24.41
C SER A 10 -18.64 2.48 24.57
N TRP A 11 -17.70 3.41 24.55
CA TRP A 11 -16.26 3.09 24.65
C TRP A 11 -15.84 2.60 26.04
N ARG A 12 -16.40 3.17 27.09
CA ARG A 12 -16.14 2.72 28.48
C ARG A 12 -16.68 1.32 28.76
N LYS A 13 -17.78 0.93 28.09
CA LYS A 13 -18.35 -0.42 28.22
C LYS A 13 -17.51 -1.47 27.51
N VAL A 14 -16.94 -1.16 26.36
CA VAL A 14 -16.03 -2.06 25.60
C VAL A 14 -14.74 -2.32 26.37
N LEU A 15 -14.16 -1.28 26.99
CA LEU A 15 -12.95 -1.41 27.80
C LEU A 15 -13.18 -2.24 29.08
N ALA A 16 -14.34 -2.09 29.72
CA ALA A 16 -14.69 -2.85 30.93
C ALA A 16 -14.95 -4.34 30.63
N ILE A 17 -15.45 -4.69 29.45
CA ILE A 17 -15.67 -6.08 29.04
C ILE A 17 -14.34 -6.77 28.74
N LEU A 18 -13.38 -6.06 28.15
CA LEU A 18 -12.01 -6.57 27.87
C LEU A 18 -11.24 -6.92 29.17
N VAL A 19 -11.37 -6.10 30.22
CA VAL A 19 -10.71 -6.33 31.51
C VAL A 19 -11.36 -7.49 32.28
N GLY A 20 -12.67 -7.68 32.16
CA GLY A 20 -13.41 -8.75 32.85
C GLY A 20 -13.15 -10.17 32.31
N LEU A 21 -12.76 -10.33 31.04
CA LEU A 21 -12.49 -11.63 30.40
C LEU A 21 -11.12 -12.24 30.71
N ILE A 22 -10.21 -11.47 31.28
CA ILE A 22 -8.80 -11.89 31.56
C ILE A 22 -8.66 -12.71 32.86
N CYS A 23 -9.66 -12.72 33.73
CA CYS A 23 -9.49 -13.22 35.11
C CYS A 23 -9.92 -14.67 35.41
N ALA A 24 -10.37 -15.45 34.44
CA ALA A 24 -10.83 -16.81 34.75
C ALA A 24 -10.14 -17.88 33.90
N LEU A 25 -9.30 -18.72 34.52
CA LEU A 25 -9.13 -20.16 34.27
C LEU A 25 -7.77 -20.73 34.79
N ASN A 26 -7.85 -21.59 35.78
CA ASN A 26 -6.78 -22.55 36.14
C ASN A 26 -7.39 -23.88 36.64
N VAL A 27 -7.02 -24.99 36.01
CA VAL A 27 -7.19 -26.35 36.58
C VAL A 27 -6.07 -27.28 36.08
N ALA A 28 -5.49 -28.07 36.97
CA ALA A 28 -4.36 -28.96 36.74
C ALA A 28 -4.73 -30.46 36.73
N ALA A 29 -3.95 -31.27 36.00
CA ALA A 29 -3.96 -32.75 36.05
C ALA A 29 -2.55 -33.34 35.95
N GLN A 30 -2.29 -34.49 36.63
CA GLN A 30 -0.96 -35.13 36.78
C GLN A 30 -0.58 -36.03 35.59
N ASN A 31 0.67 -35.94 35.11
CA ASN A 31 1.29 -36.76 34.08
C ASN A 31 2.79 -36.92 34.29
N PHE A 32 3.48 -37.81 33.54
CA PHE A 32 4.93 -38.00 33.58
C PHE A 32 5.65 -36.79 32.96
N ASN A 33 6.53 -36.15 33.76
CA ASN A 33 7.21 -34.92 33.31
C ASN A 33 8.53 -35.25 32.63
N VAL A 34 8.67 -34.75 31.41
CA VAL A 34 9.87 -34.78 30.59
C VAL A 34 10.40 -33.34 30.49
N LYS A 35 11.63 -33.11 30.86
CA LYS A 35 12.31 -31.82 30.72
C LYS A 35 13.59 -31.96 29.91
N GLY A 36 14.10 -30.88 29.38
CA GLY A 36 15.36 -30.90 28.64
C GLY A 36 15.69 -29.59 28.01
N SER A 37 16.77 -29.56 27.23
CA SER A 37 17.18 -28.41 26.43
C SER A 37 17.26 -28.77 24.95
N VAL A 38 16.87 -27.84 24.11
CA VAL A 38 17.00 -27.90 22.67
C VAL A 38 18.02 -26.87 22.23
N THR A 39 19.08 -27.32 21.58
CA THR A 39 20.17 -26.48 21.08
C THR A 39 20.39 -26.73 19.59
N ASP A 40 21.06 -25.82 18.91
CA ASP A 40 21.59 -26.02 17.59
C ASP A 40 22.86 -26.88 17.57
N GLN A 41 23.47 -27.08 16.40
CA GLN A 41 24.69 -27.85 16.27
C GLN A 41 25.90 -27.22 16.99
N ASN A 42 25.90 -25.90 17.19
CA ASN A 42 26.93 -25.13 17.87
C ASN A 42 26.74 -25.11 19.41
N GLY A 43 25.60 -25.64 19.89
CA GLY A 43 25.21 -25.60 21.29
C GLY A 43 24.50 -24.33 21.73
N GLU A 44 24.04 -23.50 20.79
CA GLU A 44 23.21 -22.33 21.10
C GLU A 44 21.76 -22.76 21.37
N PRO A 45 21.08 -22.20 22.38
CA PRO A 45 19.71 -22.53 22.71
C PRO A 45 18.75 -22.14 21.58
N ILE A 46 17.87 -23.06 21.20
CA ILE A 46 16.79 -22.78 20.24
C ILE A 46 15.55 -22.36 21.01
N ILE A 47 15.27 -21.07 20.97
CA ILE A 47 14.11 -20.45 21.63
C ILE A 47 12.86 -20.70 20.79
N GLY A 48 11.75 -21.12 21.41
CA GLY A 48 10.48 -21.31 20.71
C GLY A 48 10.38 -22.60 19.90
N ALA A 49 11.33 -23.55 20.03
CA ALA A 49 11.20 -24.87 19.45
C ALA A 49 9.99 -25.59 20.06
N THR A 50 9.13 -26.17 19.21
CA THR A 50 7.97 -26.92 19.67
C THR A 50 8.37 -28.35 20.01
N VAL A 51 8.10 -28.76 21.25
CA VAL A 51 8.26 -30.13 21.74
C VAL A 51 6.88 -30.70 22.01
N MET A 52 6.44 -31.67 21.18
CA MET A 52 5.10 -32.27 21.27
C MET A 52 5.17 -33.76 21.54
N GLU A 53 4.23 -34.26 22.30
CA GLU A 53 3.97 -35.69 22.40
C GLU A 53 3.34 -36.21 21.11
N GLN A 54 4.03 -37.12 20.42
CA GLN A 54 3.65 -37.65 19.13
C GLN A 54 2.28 -38.32 19.15
N GLY A 55 1.41 -37.96 18.19
CA GLY A 55 0.05 -38.51 18.14
C GLY A 55 -0.96 -37.80 19.05
N THR A 56 -0.54 -36.78 19.78
CA THR A 56 -1.40 -35.95 20.63
C THR A 56 -1.27 -34.46 20.26
N LYS A 57 -2.05 -33.62 20.90
CA LYS A 57 -1.90 -32.15 20.83
C LYS A 57 -1.19 -31.59 22.07
N ASN A 58 -0.58 -32.45 22.86
CA ASN A 58 0.15 -32.09 24.07
C ASN A 58 1.56 -31.66 23.71
N GLY A 59 1.92 -30.43 23.94
CA GLY A 59 3.24 -29.88 23.57
C GLY A 59 3.52 -28.58 24.30
N VAL A 60 4.79 -28.22 24.32
CA VAL A 60 5.33 -26.99 24.88
C VAL A 60 6.31 -26.38 23.87
N VAL A 61 6.66 -25.14 24.07
CA VAL A 61 7.76 -24.49 23.34
C VAL A 61 8.94 -24.27 24.29
N THR A 62 10.14 -24.27 23.75
CA THR A 62 11.35 -24.00 24.52
C THR A 62 11.43 -22.54 24.97
N ASP A 63 11.93 -22.31 26.18
CA ASP A 63 12.21 -20.99 26.73
C ASP A 63 13.44 -20.31 26.08
N ILE A 64 13.85 -19.16 26.62
CA ILE A 64 14.98 -18.36 26.09
C ILE A 64 16.34 -19.09 26.23
N ASP A 65 16.45 -20.04 27.12
CA ASP A 65 17.64 -20.90 27.31
C ASP A 65 17.51 -22.21 26.53
N GLY A 66 16.47 -22.34 25.70
CA GLY A 66 16.17 -23.56 24.94
C GLY A 66 15.57 -24.66 25.78
N ASN A 67 15.22 -24.42 27.04
CA ASN A 67 14.71 -25.47 27.94
C ASN A 67 13.21 -25.70 27.71
N PHE A 68 12.76 -26.91 27.96
CA PHE A 68 11.34 -27.27 27.94
C PHE A 68 10.98 -28.20 29.12
N SER A 69 9.71 -28.16 29.49
CA SER A 69 9.12 -29.13 30.44
C SER A 69 7.75 -29.54 29.90
N LEU A 70 7.62 -30.81 29.53
CA LEU A 70 6.43 -31.37 28.91
C LEU A 70 5.90 -32.53 29.76
N SER A 71 4.67 -32.48 30.19
CA SER A 71 3.96 -33.59 30.82
C SER A 71 3.40 -34.51 29.77
N VAL A 72 3.97 -35.70 29.61
CA VAL A 72 3.52 -36.70 28.62
C VAL A 72 2.57 -37.70 29.26
N SER A 73 1.71 -38.30 28.45
CA SER A 73 0.67 -39.23 28.91
C SER A 73 1.21 -40.60 29.38
N SER A 74 2.45 -40.96 28.98
CA SER A 74 3.08 -42.24 29.33
C SER A 74 4.60 -42.16 29.23
N PRO A 75 5.33 -42.92 30.09
CA PRO A 75 6.78 -43.10 29.95
C PRO A 75 7.23 -43.73 28.63
N LYS A 76 6.31 -44.37 27.87
CA LYS A 76 6.55 -44.95 26.53
C LYS A 76 6.18 -44.03 25.37
N SER A 77 5.73 -42.81 25.63
CA SER A 77 5.42 -41.82 24.63
C SER A 77 6.66 -41.44 23.76
N ARG A 78 6.45 -40.86 22.62
CA ARG A 78 7.48 -40.24 21.78
C ARG A 78 7.27 -38.75 21.78
N ILE A 79 8.34 -38.00 21.83
CA ILE A 79 8.31 -36.55 21.68
C ILE A 79 8.83 -36.19 20.29
N ARG A 80 8.14 -35.27 19.64
CA ARG A 80 8.53 -34.67 18.38
C ARG A 80 8.99 -33.25 18.62
N VAL A 81 10.20 -32.93 18.16
CA VAL A 81 10.77 -31.59 18.27
C VAL A 81 10.83 -30.97 16.90
N THR A 82 10.20 -29.80 16.77
CA THR A 82 10.15 -29.04 15.51
C THR A 82 10.50 -27.58 15.78
N TYR A 83 11.25 -27.00 14.86
CA TYR A 83 11.52 -25.56 14.86
C TYR A 83 11.74 -25.11 13.42
N VAL A 84 11.29 -23.89 13.08
CA VAL A 84 11.42 -23.33 11.73
C VAL A 84 12.92 -23.24 11.37
N GLY A 85 13.29 -23.82 10.25
CA GLY A 85 14.69 -23.89 9.79
C GLY A 85 15.52 -25.03 10.37
N TYR A 86 14.90 -25.98 11.06
CA TYR A 86 15.59 -27.17 11.61
C TYR A 86 14.87 -28.47 11.23
N LYS A 87 15.63 -29.55 11.07
CA LYS A 87 15.08 -30.90 10.81
C LYS A 87 14.29 -31.40 12.00
N THR A 88 13.05 -31.81 11.76
CA THR A 88 12.20 -32.45 12.76
C THR A 88 12.87 -33.68 13.35
N GLN A 89 12.85 -33.83 14.67
CA GLN A 89 13.34 -35.02 15.38
C GLN A 89 12.24 -35.70 16.19
N ASP A 90 12.13 -37.02 16.02
CA ASP A 90 11.21 -37.88 16.80
C ASP A 90 12.00 -38.73 17.77
N LEU A 91 11.89 -38.45 19.08
CA LEU A 91 12.63 -39.10 20.15
C LEU A 91 11.71 -39.95 21.04
N PRO A 92 12.03 -41.20 21.33
CA PRO A 92 11.27 -42.01 22.29
C PRO A 92 11.60 -41.54 23.73
N VAL A 93 10.60 -41.43 24.57
CA VAL A 93 10.76 -41.05 25.99
C VAL A 93 11.40 -42.19 26.79
N ASN A 94 10.93 -43.41 26.66
CA ASN A 94 11.47 -44.63 27.26
C ASN A 94 11.78 -44.49 28.76
N GLY A 95 10.96 -43.71 29.48
CA GLY A 95 11.15 -43.44 30.90
C GLY A 95 12.26 -42.42 31.22
N GLN A 96 12.90 -41.83 30.26
CA GLN A 96 13.87 -40.75 30.41
C GLN A 96 13.14 -39.46 30.73
N SER A 97 13.56 -38.75 31.79
CA SER A 97 12.96 -37.50 32.23
C SER A 97 13.77 -36.25 31.81
N ASP A 98 15.01 -36.43 31.34
CA ASP A 98 15.89 -35.31 30.95
C ASP A 98 16.48 -35.53 29.54
N PHE A 99 16.34 -34.53 28.64
CA PHE A 99 16.74 -34.60 27.25
C PHE A 99 17.67 -33.45 26.88
N LYS A 100 18.79 -33.77 26.25
CA LYS A 100 19.67 -32.80 25.56
C LYS A 100 19.51 -33.01 24.03
N ILE A 101 18.74 -32.16 23.39
CA ILE A 101 18.35 -32.31 21.98
C ILE A 101 19.16 -31.33 21.16
N LYS A 102 20.01 -31.87 20.26
CA LYS A 102 20.70 -31.05 19.27
C LYS A 102 19.95 -31.12 17.93
N MET A 103 19.36 -30.03 17.51
CA MET A 103 18.68 -29.94 16.22
C MET A 103 19.69 -29.65 15.10
N GLN A 104 19.51 -30.33 13.99
CA GLN A 104 20.24 -30.04 12.75
C GLN A 104 19.46 -28.97 11.99
N GLU A 105 20.16 -27.91 11.58
CA GLU A 105 19.54 -26.93 10.68
C GLU A 105 19.08 -27.61 9.39
N ASP A 106 17.85 -27.34 9.00
CA ASP A 106 17.40 -27.66 7.66
C ASP A 106 17.79 -26.47 6.79
N ALA A 107 18.90 -26.61 6.09
CA ALA A 107 19.51 -25.54 5.30
C ALA A 107 18.65 -25.08 4.10
N ALA A 108 17.55 -25.77 3.84
CA ALA A 108 16.58 -25.36 2.85
C ALA A 108 15.42 -24.64 3.58
N ASN A 109 15.22 -23.36 3.34
CA ASN A 109 14.00 -22.57 3.67
C ASN A 109 12.71 -23.17 3.05
N LEU A 110 12.67 -24.47 2.80
CA LEU A 110 11.64 -25.18 2.05
C LEU A 110 10.47 -25.61 2.94
N ASP A 111 10.64 -25.62 4.26
CA ASP A 111 9.59 -25.90 5.23
C ASP A 111 8.89 -24.62 5.75
N GLU A 112 9.12 -23.49 5.08
CA GLU A 112 8.42 -22.24 5.37
C GLU A 112 6.93 -22.39 5.00
N VAL A 113 6.06 -22.13 5.99
CA VAL A 113 4.60 -22.17 5.78
C VAL A 113 4.16 -20.83 5.22
N VAL A 114 3.54 -20.86 4.07
CA VAL A 114 3.03 -19.69 3.33
C VAL A 114 1.52 -19.66 3.45
N VAL A 115 0.95 -18.51 3.74
CA VAL A 115 -0.51 -18.32 3.70
C VAL A 115 -0.96 -18.28 2.25
N VAL A 116 -1.87 -19.16 1.90
CA VAL A 116 -2.49 -19.22 0.56
C VAL A 116 -3.99 -19.02 0.75
N GLY A 117 -4.65 -18.28 -0.09
CA GLY A 117 -6.07 -17.95 0.06
C GLY A 117 -6.89 -19.02 0.80
N TYR A 118 -7.41 -18.66 1.98
CA TYR A 118 -8.19 -19.51 2.88
C TYR A 118 -7.47 -20.77 3.43
N GLY A 119 -6.15 -20.69 3.63
CA GLY A 119 -5.37 -21.80 4.23
C GLY A 119 -3.89 -21.52 4.22
N THR A 120 -3.14 -22.52 4.66
CA THR A 120 -1.67 -22.51 4.64
C THR A 120 -1.15 -23.73 3.86
N MET A 121 -0.02 -23.55 3.20
CA MET A 121 0.69 -24.61 2.48
C MET A 121 2.19 -24.49 2.72
N ASP A 122 2.88 -25.60 2.72
CA ASP A 122 4.35 -25.58 2.71
C ASP A 122 4.85 -24.99 1.39
N LYS A 123 5.90 -24.17 1.44
CA LYS A 123 6.47 -23.51 0.27
C LYS A 123 6.84 -24.51 -0.85
N LYS A 124 7.28 -25.72 -0.47
CA LYS A 124 7.58 -26.81 -1.40
C LYS A 124 6.36 -27.34 -2.16
N GLU A 125 5.14 -27.22 -1.58
CA GLU A 125 3.88 -27.66 -2.21
C GLU A 125 3.26 -26.59 -3.10
N LEU A 126 3.76 -25.36 -3.08
CA LEU A 126 3.22 -24.27 -3.89
C LEU A 126 3.42 -24.51 -5.38
N THR A 127 2.36 -24.36 -6.16
CA THR A 127 2.34 -24.45 -7.62
C THR A 127 2.20 -23.11 -8.32
N SER A 128 2.05 -22.02 -7.54
CA SER A 128 1.81 -20.65 -8.00
C SER A 128 2.88 -19.67 -7.48
N ALA A 129 2.99 -18.47 -8.09
CA ALA A 129 3.97 -17.45 -7.71
C ALA A 129 3.51 -16.65 -6.49
N ILE A 130 3.89 -17.11 -5.31
CA ILE A 130 3.66 -16.40 -4.04
C ILE A 130 4.99 -15.94 -3.49
N SER A 131 5.09 -14.64 -3.14
CA SER A 131 6.27 -14.10 -2.48
C SER A 131 5.97 -13.91 -0.99
N HIS A 132 6.73 -14.59 -0.13
CA HIS A 132 6.63 -14.46 1.32
C HIS A 132 7.71 -13.52 1.85
N VAL A 133 7.32 -12.57 2.71
CA VAL A 133 8.23 -11.64 3.40
C VAL A 133 7.90 -11.69 4.89
N SER A 134 8.79 -12.31 5.67
CA SER A 134 8.67 -12.40 7.13
C SER A 134 9.18 -11.12 7.81
N ALA A 135 8.80 -10.91 9.07
CA ALA A 135 9.21 -9.75 9.88
C ALA A 135 10.73 -9.53 9.94
N ARG A 136 11.52 -10.60 9.84
CA ARG A 136 13.00 -10.53 9.81
C ARG A 136 13.54 -9.85 8.55
N ASN A 137 12.78 -9.92 7.46
CA ASN A 137 13.17 -9.41 6.14
C ASN A 137 12.55 -8.05 5.82
N PHE A 138 11.78 -7.46 6.73
CA PHE A 138 11.15 -6.16 6.52
C PHE A 138 12.20 -5.07 6.31
N THR A 139 11.87 -4.15 5.42
CA THR A 139 12.68 -2.94 5.26
C THR A 139 12.55 -2.11 6.53
N GLN A 140 13.68 -1.84 7.17
CA GLN A 140 13.74 -0.95 8.33
C GLN A 140 13.64 0.49 7.81
N VAL A 141 12.42 1.02 7.78
CA VAL A 141 12.14 2.40 7.35
C VAL A 141 11.57 3.21 8.50
N ALA A 142 11.84 4.50 8.49
CA ALA A 142 11.26 5.43 9.45
C ALA A 142 9.78 5.77 9.12
N SER A 143 9.09 4.95 8.32
CA SER A 143 7.69 5.15 7.93
C SER A 143 6.75 4.44 8.89
N VAL A 144 5.62 5.08 9.17
CA VAL A 144 4.50 4.47 9.90
C VAL A 144 3.52 3.73 8.98
N ASP A 145 3.70 3.86 7.66
CA ASP A 145 2.90 3.14 6.66
C ASP A 145 3.40 1.70 6.53
N PRO A 146 2.59 0.68 6.89
CA PRO A 146 3.01 -0.72 6.86
C PRO A 146 3.38 -1.23 5.47
N SER A 147 2.86 -0.62 4.40
CA SER A 147 3.18 -1.01 3.03
C SER A 147 4.66 -0.80 2.68
N MET A 148 5.28 0.22 3.28
CA MET A 148 6.70 0.53 3.06
C MET A 148 7.65 -0.58 3.57
N MET A 149 7.18 -1.47 4.46
CA MET A 149 7.99 -2.59 4.98
C MET A 149 8.35 -3.62 3.91
N ILE A 150 7.51 -3.75 2.87
CA ILE A 150 7.75 -4.67 1.75
C ILE A 150 8.22 -3.96 0.47
N GLN A 151 8.45 -2.66 0.53
CA GLN A 151 8.98 -1.91 -0.62
C GLN A 151 10.31 -2.51 -1.10
N GLY A 152 10.36 -2.92 -2.37
CA GLY A 152 11.53 -3.54 -3.00
C GLY A 152 11.87 -4.94 -2.47
N LYS A 153 11.03 -5.59 -1.67
CA LYS A 153 11.25 -6.98 -1.21
C LYS A 153 10.57 -8.02 -2.09
N VAL A 154 9.61 -7.60 -2.90
CA VAL A 154 8.82 -8.47 -3.77
C VAL A 154 8.97 -7.99 -5.21
N PRO A 155 9.38 -8.84 -6.15
CA PRO A 155 9.54 -8.45 -7.54
C PRO A 155 8.19 -8.08 -8.17
N SER A 156 8.18 -7.05 -9.02
CA SER A 156 6.99 -6.47 -9.68
C SER A 156 5.94 -5.88 -8.74
N VAL A 157 6.30 -5.60 -7.47
CA VAL A 157 5.48 -4.80 -6.56
C VAL A 157 6.06 -3.40 -6.50
N SER A 158 5.34 -2.43 -7.04
CA SER A 158 5.68 -1.01 -7.00
C SER A 158 4.96 -0.33 -5.86
N ILE A 159 5.70 0.29 -4.96
CA ILE A 159 5.16 1.08 -3.85
C ILE A 159 5.75 2.48 -3.97
N THR A 160 4.89 3.45 -4.25
CA THR A 160 5.29 4.84 -4.46
C THR A 160 4.66 5.74 -3.40
N ASN A 161 5.47 6.54 -2.74
CA ASN A 161 5.03 7.58 -1.80
C ASN A 161 5.61 8.93 -2.23
N THR A 162 4.79 9.75 -2.88
CA THR A 162 5.20 11.05 -3.45
C THR A 162 5.30 12.16 -2.40
N GLY A 163 4.77 11.94 -1.19
CA GLY A 163 4.77 12.89 -0.07
C GLY A 163 5.21 12.25 1.24
N ALA A 164 6.35 11.55 1.25
CA ALA A 164 6.82 10.79 2.41
C ALA A 164 7.03 11.59 3.70
N GLY A 165 7.22 12.91 3.60
CA GLY A 165 7.33 13.83 4.75
C GLY A 165 5.98 14.35 5.29
N ASP A 166 4.86 14.11 4.58
CA ASP A 166 3.51 14.45 5.04
C ASP A 166 2.95 13.28 5.86
N PRO A 167 2.64 13.49 7.14
CA PRO A 167 2.11 12.43 8.00
C PRO A 167 0.73 11.90 7.60
N ASN A 168 0.02 12.63 6.74
CA ASN A 168 -1.32 12.26 6.24
C ASN A 168 -1.29 11.56 4.88
N ASN A 169 -0.14 11.54 4.19
CA ASN A 169 0.00 10.88 2.90
C ASN A 169 0.19 9.37 3.04
N GLN A 170 -0.37 8.61 2.09
CA GLN A 170 -0.28 7.15 2.03
C GLN A 170 0.42 6.72 0.75
N ALA A 171 1.12 5.59 0.81
CA ALA A 171 1.76 5.01 -0.36
C ALA A 171 0.74 4.34 -1.28
N SER A 172 0.97 4.46 -2.59
CA SER A 172 0.25 3.73 -3.62
C SER A 172 0.95 2.39 -3.89
N ILE A 173 0.18 1.30 -3.96
CA ILE A 173 0.68 -0.05 -4.23
C ILE A 173 0.12 -0.54 -5.56
N GLN A 174 0.99 -1.09 -6.42
CA GLN A 174 0.62 -1.72 -7.67
C GLN A 174 1.41 -3.00 -7.91
N ILE A 175 0.74 -4.06 -8.41
CA ILE A 175 1.36 -5.35 -8.69
C ILE A 175 1.30 -5.64 -10.19
N ARG A 176 2.50 -5.92 -10.80
CA ARG A 176 2.65 -6.28 -12.23
C ARG A 176 2.05 -5.24 -13.19
N GLY A 177 2.10 -3.94 -12.83
CA GLY A 177 1.69 -2.83 -13.69
C GLY A 177 0.18 -2.59 -13.75
N VAL A 178 -0.22 -1.64 -14.58
CA VAL A 178 -1.61 -1.20 -14.77
C VAL A 178 -2.43 -2.30 -15.43
N SER A 179 -3.64 -2.52 -14.93
CA SER A 179 -4.52 -3.58 -15.40
C SER A 179 -5.90 -3.09 -15.88
N SER A 180 -6.26 -1.86 -15.56
CA SER A 180 -7.55 -1.29 -15.93
C SER A 180 -7.40 0.17 -16.34
N ARG A 181 -8.42 0.68 -17.02
CA ARG A 181 -8.51 2.05 -17.46
C ARG A 181 -9.29 2.94 -16.47
N ALA A 182 -10.36 2.43 -15.90
CA ALA A 182 -11.24 3.17 -14.98
C ALA A 182 -11.57 2.40 -13.69
N ALA A 183 -11.26 1.09 -13.61
CA ALA A 183 -11.45 0.34 -12.39
C ALA A 183 -10.23 0.50 -11.47
N ASP A 184 -10.42 0.15 -10.19
CA ASP A 184 -9.35 0.20 -9.18
C ASP A 184 -8.12 -0.60 -9.60
N LEU A 185 -6.94 -0.06 -9.30
CA LEU A 185 -5.63 -0.63 -9.63
C LEU A 185 -4.90 -1.20 -8.41
N GLY A 186 -5.39 -0.94 -7.20
CA GLY A 186 -4.79 -1.42 -5.95
C GLY A 186 -5.00 -2.92 -5.73
N PRO A 187 -4.08 -3.61 -5.05
CA PRO A 187 -4.27 -5.00 -4.66
C PRO A 187 -5.31 -5.14 -3.54
N LEU A 188 -5.96 -6.30 -3.47
CA LEU A 188 -6.78 -6.65 -2.33
C LEU A 188 -5.90 -6.85 -1.09
N ILE A 189 -6.21 -6.18 -0.01
CA ILE A 189 -5.59 -6.43 1.30
C ILE A 189 -6.45 -7.42 2.09
N VAL A 190 -5.83 -8.47 2.62
CA VAL A 190 -6.46 -9.49 3.45
C VAL A 190 -5.71 -9.57 4.77
N ILE A 191 -6.35 -9.27 5.88
CA ILE A 191 -5.72 -9.26 7.20
C ILE A 191 -6.24 -10.45 8.01
N ASP A 192 -5.34 -11.33 8.44
CA ASP A 192 -5.67 -12.56 9.20
C ASP A 192 -6.76 -13.42 8.55
N GLY A 193 -6.83 -13.40 7.20
CA GLY A 193 -7.81 -14.14 6.41
C GLY A 193 -9.09 -13.36 6.09
N VAL A 194 -9.28 -12.15 6.59
CA VAL A 194 -10.44 -11.27 6.31
C VAL A 194 -10.13 -10.33 5.15
N PRO A 195 -10.83 -10.42 4.01
CA PRO A 195 -10.62 -9.55 2.86
C PRO A 195 -11.16 -8.13 3.07
N GLY A 196 -10.46 -7.13 2.50
CA GLY A 196 -10.90 -5.73 2.50
C GLY A 196 -10.38 -4.92 3.69
N GLY A 197 -9.40 -5.45 4.44
CA GLY A 197 -8.77 -4.72 5.54
C GLY A 197 -8.00 -3.47 5.08
N ASN A 198 -7.84 -2.52 5.99
CA ASN A 198 -7.07 -1.30 5.77
C ASN A 198 -5.71 -1.38 6.47
N LEU A 199 -4.61 -1.30 5.69
CA LEU A 199 -3.25 -1.34 6.25
C LEU A 199 -2.98 -0.23 7.27
N THR A 200 -3.62 0.93 7.12
CA THR A 200 -3.42 2.05 8.07
C THR A 200 -3.93 1.75 9.47
N ASN A 201 -4.80 0.75 9.62
CA ASN A 201 -5.30 0.30 10.93
C ASN A 201 -4.36 -0.68 11.65
N ILE A 202 -3.24 -1.05 11.05
CA ILE A 202 -2.29 -2.00 11.66
C ILE A 202 -1.04 -1.24 12.14
N ASN A 203 -0.62 -1.53 13.36
CA ASN A 203 0.71 -1.12 13.79
C ASN A 203 1.75 -2.03 13.12
N PRO A 204 2.81 -1.47 12.45
CA PRO A 204 3.89 -2.26 11.87
C PRO A 204 4.49 -3.32 12.80
N ASN A 205 4.58 -3.04 14.10
CA ASN A 205 5.10 -3.98 15.11
C ASN A 205 4.20 -5.20 15.33
N ASP A 206 2.93 -5.17 14.92
CA ASP A 206 2.00 -6.29 15.05
C ASP A 206 2.01 -7.23 13.83
N ILE A 207 2.75 -6.90 12.78
CA ILE A 207 2.80 -7.71 11.56
C ILE A 207 3.86 -8.81 11.70
N GLU A 208 3.49 -10.04 11.37
CA GLU A 208 4.37 -11.21 11.33
C GLU A 208 4.93 -11.45 9.93
N SER A 209 4.05 -11.39 8.91
CA SER A 209 4.44 -11.62 7.52
C SER A 209 3.49 -10.97 6.52
N TYR A 210 4.01 -10.80 5.32
CA TYR A 210 3.24 -10.52 4.11
C TYR A 210 3.42 -11.68 3.13
N ASP A 211 2.33 -12.17 2.57
CA ASP A 211 2.29 -13.11 1.46
C ASP A 211 1.64 -12.43 0.25
N VAL A 212 2.39 -12.25 -0.83
CA VAL A 212 1.92 -11.52 -2.02
C VAL A 212 1.59 -12.50 -3.13
N LEU A 213 0.30 -12.60 -3.46
CA LEU A 213 -0.24 -13.43 -4.53
C LEU A 213 -0.28 -12.61 -5.82
N LYS A 214 0.60 -12.91 -6.76
CA LYS A 214 0.80 -12.11 -7.97
C LYS A 214 0.17 -12.71 -9.22
N ASP A 215 -0.01 -14.02 -9.28
CA ASP A 215 -0.55 -14.73 -10.43
C ASP A 215 -2.06 -15.00 -10.34
N GLY A 216 -2.64 -15.38 -11.49
CA GLY A 216 -4.05 -15.67 -11.59
C GLY A 216 -4.47 -16.91 -10.81
N ALA A 217 -3.61 -17.94 -10.69
CA ALA A 217 -3.95 -19.17 -9.99
C ALA A 217 -4.02 -18.97 -8.48
N ALA A 218 -3.11 -18.16 -7.91
CA ALA A 218 -3.15 -17.83 -6.49
C ALA A 218 -4.29 -16.86 -6.14
N SER A 219 -4.56 -15.86 -6.99
CA SER A 219 -5.51 -14.78 -6.72
C SER A 219 -6.96 -15.09 -7.12
N ALA A 220 -7.20 -16.03 -8.06
CA ALA A 220 -8.55 -16.37 -8.54
C ALA A 220 -9.50 -16.85 -7.45
N ILE A 221 -8.99 -17.43 -6.37
CA ILE A 221 -9.79 -17.84 -5.22
C ILE A 221 -10.47 -16.63 -4.52
N TYR A 222 -9.93 -15.42 -4.68
CA TYR A 222 -10.53 -14.16 -4.24
C TYR A 222 -11.42 -13.50 -5.30
N GLY A 223 -11.56 -14.15 -6.48
CA GLY A 223 -12.47 -13.74 -7.56
C GLY A 223 -12.12 -12.37 -8.11
N THR A 224 -13.14 -11.52 -8.19
CA THR A 224 -13.04 -10.18 -8.75
C THR A 224 -12.20 -9.22 -7.91
N ARG A 225 -12.06 -9.48 -6.64
CA ARG A 225 -11.22 -8.66 -5.74
C ARG A 225 -9.74 -8.95 -5.94
N GLY A 226 -9.38 -10.14 -6.48
CA GLY A 226 -8.00 -10.57 -6.69
C GLY A 226 -7.39 -10.16 -8.04
N SER A 227 -8.09 -9.39 -8.88
CA SER A 227 -7.61 -9.03 -10.22
C SER A 227 -6.27 -8.32 -10.22
N ASN A 228 -6.02 -7.43 -9.28
CA ASN A 228 -4.79 -6.64 -9.18
C ASN A 228 -3.72 -7.28 -8.26
N GLY A 229 -3.91 -8.58 -7.95
CA GLY A 229 -3.13 -9.30 -6.96
C GLY A 229 -3.71 -9.16 -5.55
N VAL A 230 -3.15 -9.92 -4.62
CA VAL A 230 -3.61 -9.96 -3.23
C VAL A 230 -2.42 -9.86 -2.30
N ILE A 231 -2.51 -9.05 -1.27
CA ILE A 231 -1.54 -8.96 -0.18
C ILE A 231 -2.19 -9.53 1.08
N LEU A 232 -1.71 -10.69 1.50
CA LEU A 232 -2.14 -11.32 2.75
C LEU A 232 -1.22 -10.82 3.86
N VAL A 233 -1.81 -10.25 4.89
CA VAL A 233 -1.12 -9.75 6.08
C VAL A 233 -1.43 -10.68 7.24
N THR A 234 -0.41 -11.31 7.77
CA THR A 234 -0.54 -12.11 8.99
C THR A 234 -0.06 -11.30 10.17
N THR A 235 -0.90 -11.17 11.20
CA THR A 235 -0.50 -10.50 12.44
C THR A 235 0.08 -11.50 13.45
N LYS A 236 0.98 -11.01 14.29
CA LYS A 236 1.59 -11.79 15.38
C LYS A 236 0.51 -12.34 16.32
N LYS A 237 0.60 -13.61 16.63
CA LYS A 237 -0.33 -14.29 17.53
C LYS A 237 0.14 -14.21 19.00
N GLY A 238 -0.74 -14.60 19.94
CA GLY A 238 -0.41 -14.72 21.33
C GLY A 238 0.67 -15.78 21.60
N ALA A 239 1.53 -15.56 22.60
CA ALA A 239 2.52 -16.53 23.05
C ALA A 239 1.82 -17.82 23.51
N ARG A 240 2.53 -18.96 23.41
CA ARG A 240 1.96 -20.30 23.68
C ARG A 240 2.77 -21.09 24.71
N ASP A 241 3.77 -20.46 25.29
CA ASP A 241 4.74 -21.05 26.23
C ASP A 241 4.29 -21.06 27.70
N GLY A 242 3.11 -20.50 27.98
CA GLY A 242 2.55 -20.40 29.32
C GLY A 242 2.92 -19.12 30.07
N ASN A 243 3.81 -18.30 29.51
CA ASN A 243 4.29 -17.06 30.11
C ASN A 243 3.58 -15.82 29.59
N LEU A 244 3.61 -14.76 30.37
CA LEU A 244 3.23 -13.43 29.92
C LEU A 244 4.48 -12.70 29.44
N HIS A 245 4.46 -12.29 28.18
CA HIS A 245 5.49 -11.45 27.58
C HIS A 245 4.98 -10.02 27.46
N THR A 246 5.77 -9.09 27.88
CA THR A 246 5.50 -7.66 27.74
C THR A 246 6.62 -7.04 26.93
N THR A 247 6.28 -6.33 25.85
CA THR A 247 7.25 -5.64 25.00
C THR A 247 6.87 -4.18 24.86
N TYR A 248 7.79 -3.29 25.14
CA TYR A 248 7.68 -1.87 24.80
C TYR A 248 8.55 -1.55 23.60
N ASN A 249 7.98 -0.85 22.60
CA ASN A 249 8.69 -0.25 21.46
C ASN A 249 8.47 1.25 21.44
N GLY A 250 9.56 2.02 21.49
CA GLY A 250 9.55 3.46 21.33
C GLY A 250 10.46 3.90 20.19
N THR A 251 9.98 4.80 19.32
CA THR A 251 10.79 5.39 18.26
C THR A 251 10.60 6.91 18.19
N VAL A 252 11.69 7.60 17.82
CA VAL A 252 11.65 8.99 17.40
C VAL A 252 12.32 9.11 16.03
N ALA A 253 11.69 9.82 15.11
CA ALA A 253 12.22 10.04 13.77
C ALA A 253 12.19 11.52 13.41
N PHE A 254 13.20 11.94 12.62
CA PHE A 254 13.38 13.29 12.11
C PHE A 254 13.35 13.26 10.59
N ASP A 255 12.53 14.10 9.99
CA ASP A 255 12.42 14.28 8.54
C ASP A 255 13.03 15.64 8.16
N VAL A 256 14.07 15.59 7.32
CA VAL A 256 14.80 16.78 6.85
C VAL A 256 14.67 16.86 5.34
N ILE A 257 14.35 18.02 4.79
CA ILE A 257 14.28 18.23 3.33
C ILE A 257 15.61 17.80 2.69
N LYS A 258 15.55 16.95 1.67
CA LYS A 258 16.72 16.36 1.01
C LYS A 258 17.29 17.28 -0.05
N LYS A 259 16.43 17.90 -0.85
CA LYS A 259 16.78 18.80 -1.95
C LYS A 259 15.61 19.76 -2.18
N GLU A 260 15.91 21.01 -2.43
CA GLU A 260 14.98 22.06 -2.85
C GLU A 260 15.19 22.37 -4.33
N LEU A 261 14.23 23.08 -4.94
CA LEU A 261 14.43 23.64 -6.27
C LEU A 261 15.39 24.82 -6.19
N ASP A 262 16.27 24.93 -7.15
CA ASP A 262 17.31 25.98 -7.22
C ASP A 262 16.71 27.29 -7.75
N MET A 263 15.90 27.93 -6.89
CA MET A 263 15.20 29.18 -7.19
C MET A 263 16.08 30.39 -6.87
N LEU A 264 15.90 31.50 -7.60
CA LEU A 264 16.62 32.73 -7.31
C LEU A 264 16.32 33.22 -5.88
N ASN A 265 17.36 33.54 -5.11
CA ASN A 265 17.19 34.29 -3.87
C ASN A 265 17.01 35.81 -4.16
N ALA A 266 16.75 36.63 -3.14
CA ALA A 266 16.43 38.06 -3.34
C ALA A 266 17.56 38.84 -4.02
N ALA A 267 18.82 38.52 -3.75
CA ALA A 267 20.00 39.18 -4.39
C ALA A 267 20.11 38.80 -5.87
N GLU A 268 19.98 37.52 -6.17
CA GLU A 268 19.99 36.98 -7.54
C GLU A 268 18.77 37.46 -8.35
N TYR A 269 17.61 37.56 -7.72
CA TYR A 269 16.38 38.09 -8.32
C TYR A 269 16.58 39.55 -8.75
N ARG A 270 17.17 40.39 -7.89
CA ARG A 270 17.51 41.78 -8.20
C ARG A 270 18.56 41.87 -9.34
N ALA A 271 19.60 41.06 -9.27
CA ALA A 271 20.66 41.06 -10.26
C ALA A 271 20.19 40.58 -11.64
N ASN A 272 19.23 39.69 -11.70
CA ASN A 272 18.79 39.07 -12.94
C ASN A 272 17.43 39.60 -13.44
N ARG A 273 16.35 39.36 -12.69
CA ARG A 273 14.98 39.69 -13.12
C ARG A 273 14.72 41.20 -13.10
N LEU A 274 15.10 41.90 -12.05
CA LEU A 274 14.91 43.33 -11.96
C LEU A 274 15.78 44.05 -12.98
N ALA A 275 17.02 43.64 -13.11
CA ALA A 275 17.95 44.22 -14.10
C ALA A 275 17.51 44.00 -15.54
N SER A 276 16.82 42.90 -15.86
CA SER A 276 16.24 42.61 -17.18
C SER A 276 14.87 43.24 -17.41
N GLY A 277 14.32 43.97 -16.46
CA GLY A 277 13.01 44.60 -16.54
C GLY A 277 11.81 43.60 -16.48
N THR A 278 12.04 42.34 -16.07
CA THR A 278 11.01 41.32 -15.99
C THR A 278 10.49 41.08 -14.58
N GLY A 279 10.97 41.84 -13.60
CA GLY A 279 10.60 41.72 -12.18
C GLY A 279 10.31 43.07 -11.52
N TYR A 280 9.93 43.04 -10.25
CA TYR A 280 9.74 44.23 -9.40
C TYR A 280 10.29 43.94 -8.00
N ASP A 281 10.80 44.98 -7.32
CA ASP A 281 11.38 44.85 -5.98
C ASP A 281 10.43 45.44 -4.92
N LEU A 282 10.09 44.62 -3.94
CA LEU A 282 9.23 45.00 -2.80
C LEU A 282 10.06 45.26 -1.51
N GLY A 283 11.39 45.35 -1.64
CA GLY A 283 12.27 45.79 -0.58
C GLY A 283 12.70 44.78 0.45
N SER A 284 12.14 43.58 0.43
CA SER A 284 12.44 42.50 1.37
C SER A 284 13.52 41.55 0.86
N SER A 285 13.91 40.61 1.73
CA SER A 285 14.72 39.43 1.40
C SER A 285 14.16 38.25 2.18
N THR A 286 13.22 37.51 1.56
CA THR A 286 12.47 36.46 2.19
C THR A 286 12.85 35.11 1.59
N ASP A 287 13.30 34.22 2.44
CA ASP A 287 13.48 32.81 2.11
C ASP A 287 12.15 32.07 2.39
N TRP A 288 11.31 32.01 1.37
CA TRP A 288 9.95 31.47 1.50
C TRP A 288 9.93 30.00 1.92
N MET A 289 10.87 29.18 1.43
CA MET A 289 10.96 27.77 1.80
C MET A 289 11.25 27.61 3.31
N LYS A 290 12.15 28.41 3.85
CA LYS A 290 12.45 28.42 5.29
C LYS A 290 11.28 28.94 6.13
N GLU A 291 10.51 29.90 5.60
CA GLU A 291 9.33 30.45 6.31
C GLU A 291 8.21 29.42 6.47
N VAL A 292 8.06 28.46 5.55
CA VAL A 292 6.98 27.45 5.59
C VAL A 292 7.46 26.05 6.01
N SER A 293 8.77 25.81 6.11
CA SER A 293 9.29 24.49 6.44
C SER A 293 9.88 24.38 7.85
N ARG A 294 9.92 23.16 8.35
CA ARG A 294 10.59 22.77 9.60
C ARG A 294 11.18 21.39 9.48
N VAL A 295 11.97 20.97 10.46
CA VAL A 295 12.29 19.55 10.64
C VAL A 295 11.03 18.84 11.12
N GLY A 296 10.57 17.87 10.34
CA GLY A 296 9.45 17.00 10.76
C GLY A 296 9.89 16.08 11.90
N VAL A 297 9.02 15.85 12.87
CA VAL A 297 9.30 14.97 14.01
C VAL A 297 8.16 13.98 14.18
N ARG A 298 8.51 12.70 14.32
CA ARG A 298 7.55 11.62 14.55
C ARG A 298 7.97 10.80 15.74
N THR A 299 7.02 10.49 16.61
CA THR A 299 7.19 9.57 17.74
C THR A 299 6.15 8.46 17.66
N VAL A 300 6.56 7.25 17.97
CA VAL A 300 5.66 6.09 18.06
C VAL A 300 5.99 5.33 19.33
N HIS A 301 4.98 5.03 20.13
CA HIS A 301 5.08 4.24 21.35
C HIS A 301 4.10 3.08 21.26
N THR A 302 4.57 1.86 21.44
CA THR A 302 3.75 0.65 21.40
C THR A 302 4.03 -0.18 22.64
N LEU A 303 2.98 -0.55 23.35
CA LEU A 303 3.04 -1.54 24.43
C LEU A 303 2.27 -2.78 24.01
N THR A 304 2.90 -3.94 24.11
CA THR A 304 2.32 -5.22 23.73
C THR A 304 2.34 -6.17 24.92
N LEU A 305 1.22 -6.87 25.12
CA LEU A 305 1.06 -7.98 26.06
C LEU A 305 0.72 -9.23 25.24
N SER A 306 1.41 -10.33 25.50
CA SER A 306 1.21 -11.60 24.80
C SER A 306 1.36 -12.75 25.76
N GLY A 307 0.44 -13.72 25.75
CA GLY A 307 0.50 -14.83 26.65
C GLY A 307 -0.46 -15.96 26.30
N GLY A 308 -0.40 -17.02 27.08
CA GLY A 308 -1.29 -18.16 26.94
C GLY A 308 -0.56 -19.48 26.70
N ASN A 309 -1.29 -20.45 26.19
CA ASN A 309 -0.78 -21.78 25.87
C ASN A 309 -1.30 -22.25 24.51
N ILE A 310 -0.98 -23.47 24.08
CA ILE A 310 -1.37 -24.02 22.76
C ILE A 310 -2.88 -24.00 22.54
N LYS A 311 -3.71 -24.12 23.59
CA LYS A 311 -5.17 -24.12 23.48
C LYS A 311 -5.79 -22.75 23.60
N SER A 312 -5.20 -21.88 24.41
CA SER A 312 -5.72 -20.52 24.65
C SER A 312 -4.58 -19.55 24.64
N ASN A 313 -4.57 -18.62 23.70
CA ASN A 313 -3.57 -17.58 23.63
C ASN A 313 -4.20 -16.25 23.27
N TYR A 314 -3.56 -15.18 23.72
CA TYR A 314 -4.00 -13.82 23.50
C TYR A 314 -2.80 -12.90 23.22
N ARG A 315 -3.06 -11.87 22.45
CA ARG A 315 -2.17 -10.73 22.24
C ARG A 315 -2.97 -9.46 22.31
N ALA A 316 -2.48 -8.48 23.03
CA ALA A 316 -3.05 -7.14 23.06
C ALA A 316 -1.95 -6.12 22.86
N SER A 317 -2.16 -5.13 22.00
CA SER A 317 -1.26 -4.00 21.81
C SER A 317 -2.02 -2.70 21.89
N VAL A 318 -1.36 -1.67 22.40
CA VAL A 318 -1.82 -0.27 22.32
C VAL A 318 -0.70 0.57 21.76
N ASP A 319 -1.04 1.49 20.87
CA ASP A 319 -0.07 2.39 20.27
C ASP A 319 -0.54 3.85 20.30
N TYR A 320 0.43 4.72 20.51
CA TYR A 320 0.31 6.16 20.37
C TYR A 320 1.31 6.64 19.32
N ARG A 321 0.87 7.51 18.43
CA ARG A 321 1.69 8.12 17.39
C ARG A 321 1.44 9.62 17.35
N ASP A 322 2.51 10.42 17.35
CA ASP A 322 2.47 11.85 17.05
C ASP A 322 3.46 12.13 15.92
N ALA A 323 2.98 12.76 14.86
CA ALA A 323 3.78 13.09 13.68
C ALA A 323 3.51 14.51 13.23
N LYS A 324 4.57 15.28 13.08
CA LYS A 324 4.58 16.63 12.51
C LYS A 324 5.32 16.61 11.19
N GLY A 325 4.70 17.07 10.10
CA GLY A 325 5.30 17.13 8.79
C GLY A 325 6.41 18.17 8.67
N ILE A 326 7.03 18.22 7.50
CA ILE A 326 8.07 19.20 7.19
C ILE A 326 7.54 20.60 6.90
N ASP A 327 6.27 20.76 6.55
CA ASP A 327 5.56 22.02 6.60
C ASP A 327 5.21 22.39 8.06
N LYS A 328 4.99 23.66 8.34
CA LYS A 328 4.75 24.12 9.73
C LYS A 328 3.35 23.81 10.26
N TYR A 329 2.43 23.34 9.41
CA TYR A 329 1.03 23.10 9.78
C TYR A 329 0.69 21.60 9.90
N SER A 330 1.09 20.75 8.96
CA SER A 330 0.63 19.37 8.94
C SER A 330 1.02 18.60 10.20
N GLY A 331 0.10 17.72 10.60
CA GLY A 331 0.28 16.88 11.76
C GLY A 331 -0.74 15.76 11.80
N ARG A 332 -0.40 14.72 12.56
CA ARG A 332 -1.24 13.55 12.78
C ARG A 332 -0.99 12.97 14.16
N GLU A 333 -2.02 12.86 14.94
CA GLU A 333 -2.00 12.23 16.25
C GLU A 333 -2.94 11.03 16.24
N GLU A 334 -2.45 9.85 16.63
CA GLU A 334 -3.21 8.61 16.56
C GLU A 334 -3.14 7.84 17.86
N TYR A 335 -4.26 7.24 18.20
CA TYR A 335 -4.42 6.25 19.27
C TYR A 335 -4.98 4.99 18.67
N GLY A 336 -4.25 3.88 18.79
CA GLY A 336 -4.64 2.58 18.29
C GLY A 336 -4.62 1.53 19.39
N ALA A 337 -5.47 0.54 19.24
CA ALA A 337 -5.41 -0.68 20.03
C ALA A 337 -5.72 -1.88 19.13
N ARG A 338 -5.14 -3.02 19.43
CA ARG A 338 -5.47 -4.29 18.80
C ARG A 338 -5.50 -5.39 19.86
N ALA A 339 -6.51 -6.25 19.81
CA ALA A 339 -6.60 -7.43 20.63
C ALA A 339 -6.95 -8.65 19.79
N SER A 340 -6.28 -9.77 20.04
CA SER A 340 -6.49 -11.06 19.38
C SER A 340 -6.58 -12.13 20.46
N LEU A 341 -7.64 -12.94 20.38
CA LEU A 341 -7.90 -14.06 21.27
C LEU A 341 -8.16 -15.31 20.43
N ASN A 342 -7.49 -16.42 20.79
CA ASN A 342 -7.75 -17.72 20.22
C ASN A 342 -7.96 -18.72 21.35
N HIS A 343 -9.04 -19.51 21.27
CA HIS A 343 -9.35 -20.55 22.24
C HIS A 343 -9.82 -21.82 21.54
N THR A 344 -9.16 -22.94 21.84
CA THR A 344 -9.56 -24.27 21.41
C THR A 344 -10.07 -25.06 22.61
N THR A 345 -11.27 -25.60 22.53
CA THR A 345 -11.89 -26.41 23.58
C THR A 345 -11.00 -27.59 23.98
N LYS A 346 -11.18 -28.13 25.20
CA LYS A 346 -10.39 -29.24 25.71
C LYS A 346 -10.39 -30.45 24.77
N SER A 347 -11.52 -30.74 24.14
CA SER A 347 -11.69 -31.82 23.15
C SER A 347 -10.97 -31.56 21.82
N GLY A 348 -10.57 -30.31 21.51
CA GLY A 348 -10.07 -29.92 20.21
C GLY A 348 -11.15 -29.83 19.11
N LEU A 349 -12.43 -29.93 19.49
CA LEU A 349 -13.56 -29.92 18.58
C LEU A 349 -13.85 -28.53 18.04
N ILE A 350 -13.84 -27.51 18.91
CA ILE A 350 -14.21 -26.14 18.56
C ILE A 350 -13.03 -25.22 18.82
N THR A 351 -12.73 -24.35 17.87
CA THR A 351 -11.80 -23.23 18.05
C THR A 351 -12.55 -21.93 17.81
N PHE A 352 -12.45 -21.01 18.75
CA PHE A 352 -12.95 -19.64 18.66
C PHE A 352 -11.80 -18.69 18.41
N GLY A 353 -11.97 -17.76 17.49
CA GLY A 353 -11.07 -16.62 17.25
C GLY A 353 -11.84 -15.31 17.38
N LEU A 354 -11.22 -14.29 17.93
CA LEU A 354 -11.75 -12.93 17.98
C LEU A 354 -10.58 -11.96 17.77
N ASN A 355 -10.73 -11.05 16.82
CA ASN A 355 -9.83 -9.93 16.63
C ASN A 355 -10.65 -8.63 16.70
N ILE A 356 -10.06 -7.58 17.30
CA ILE A 356 -10.64 -6.25 17.34
C ILE A 356 -9.52 -5.21 17.26
N ALA A 357 -9.68 -4.21 16.41
CA ALA A 357 -8.67 -3.17 16.16
C ALA A 357 -9.33 -1.79 15.98
N PRO A 358 -9.64 -1.07 17.07
CA PRO A 358 -10.07 0.32 17.01
C PRO A 358 -8.87 1.27 16.85
N ARG A 359 -9.06 2.35 16.06
CA ARG A 359 -8.12 3.45 15.91
C ARG A 359 -8.84 4.77 15.73
N ILE A 360 -8.28 5.84 16.33
CA ILE A 360 -8.70 7.22 16.08
C ILE A 360 -7.48 8.04 15.70
N ALA A 361 -7.62 8.86 14.67
CA ALA A 361 -6.59 9.77 14.19
C ALA A 361 -7.13 11.19 14.08
N TYR A 362 -6.43 12.13 14.70
CA TYR A 362 -6.64 13.57 14.55
C TYR A 362 -5.61 14.10 13.56
N ARG A 363 -6.08 14.80 12.53
CA ARG A 363 -5.26 15.26 11.42
C ARG A 363 -5.29 16.77 11.30
N LYS A 364 -4.14 17.37 11.00
CA LYS A 364 -4.00 18.70 10.42
C LYS A 364 -3.52 18.51 8.99
N ASN A 365 -4.34 18.91 8.03
CA ASN A 365 -4.06 18.66 6.61
C ASN A 365 -3.44 19.91 6.00
N ALA A 366 -2.17 19.88 5.63
CA ALA A 366 -1.57 20.95 4.84
C ALA A 366 -2.01 20.84 3.38
N SER A 367 -2.14 21.98 2.74
CA SER A 367 -2.17 22.03 1.29
C SER A 367 -0.74 21.98 0.76
N TRP A 368 -0.43 21.05 -0.15
CA TRP A 368 0.89 21.00 -0.81
C TRP A 368 1.16 22.23 -1.69
N ASP A 369 0.12 23.03 -1.98
CA ASP A 369 0.26 24.30 -2.65
C ASP A 369 1.08 25.32 -1.83
N VAL A 370 1.28 25.10 -0.55
CA VAL A 370 2.17 25.91 0.27
C VAL A 370 3.60 25.92 -0.30
N PHE A 371 4.12 24.77 -0.71
CA PHE A 371 5.44 24.64 -1.31
C PHE A 371 5.49 25.25 -2.73
N ARG A 372 4.43 25.05 -3.53
CA ARG A 372 4.28 25.69 -4.83
C ARG A 372 4.29 27.22 -4.68
N ASN A 373 3.44 27.77 -3.81
CA ASN A 373 3.41 29.22 -3.61
C ASN A 373 4.74 29.75 -3.05
N ALA A 374 5.43 28.99 -2.19
CA ALA A 374 6.74 29.39 -1.66
C ALA A 374 7.81 29.50 -2.76
N VAL A 375 7.88 28.58 -3.72
CA VAL A 375 8.86 28.64 -4.83
C VAL A 375 8.47 29.67 -5.89
N GLU A 376 7.17 29.92 -6.10
CA GLU A 376 6.67 30.91 -7.06
C GLU A 376 6.73 32.35 -6.53
N ALA A 377 6.75 32.52 -5.21
CA ALA A 377 6.76 33.84 -4.59
C ALA A 377 8.02 34.64 -4.92
N ASN A 378 7.83 35.92 -5.24
CA ASN A 378 8.95 36.84 -5.42
C ASN A 378 9.74 36.95 -4.09
N PRO A 379 11.07 36.64 -4.07
CA PRO A 379 11.86 36.65 -2.85
C PRO A 379 12.09 38.05 -2.26
N THR A 380 11.69 39.13 -2.97
CA THR A 380 11.72 40.50 -2.45
C THR A 380 10.40 40.88 -1.75
N THR A 381 9.38 40.02 -1.76
CA THR A 381 8.08 40.27 -1.08
C THR A 381 8.23 40.04 0.42
N PRO A 382 7.74 40.96 1.27
CA PRO A 382 7.72 40.75 2.70
C PRO A 382 6.62 39.77 3.13
N VAL A 383 6.80 39.08 4.27
CA VAL A 383 5.78 38.19 4.83
C VAL A 383 4.57 38.98 5.32
N TRP A 384 4.81 40.11 5.98
CA TRP A 384 3.80 40.98 6.57
C TRP A 384 3.65 42.25 5.76
N ASP A 385 2.46 42.83 5.76
CA ASP A 385 2.21 44.12 5.14
C ASP A 385 3.03 45.21 5.84
N PRO A 386 3.94 45.92 5.18
CA PRO A 386 4.73 46.97 5.77
C PRO A 386 3.88 48.14 6.34
N GLN A 387 2.67 48.35 5.79
CA GLN A 387 1.74 49.39 6.23
C GLN A 387 0.83 48.90 7.38
N ASN A 388 0.62 47.57 7.47
CA ASN A 388 -0.15 46.97 8.55
C ASN A 388 0.50 45.67 9.03
N PRO A 389 1.46 45.72 9.97
CA PRO A 389 2.21 44.56 10.45
C PRO A 389 1.40 43.45 11.11
N THR A 390 0.10 43.66 11.35
CA THR A 390 -0.82 42.62 11.84
C THR A 390 -1.45 41.80 10.71
N GLN A 391 -1.27 42.22 9.45
CA GLN A 391 -1.82 41.62 8.25
C GLN A 391 -0.70 41.00 7.42
N TYR A 392 -0.97 39.85 6.80
CA TYR A 392 -0.05 39.28 5.85
C TYR A 392 -0.02 40.10 4.56
N TYR A 393 1.13 40.10 3.88
CA TYR A 393 1.23 40.79 2.61
C TYR A 393 0.31 40.13 1.58
N ASN A 394 -0.50 40.95 0.89
CA ASN A 394 -1.49 40.46 -0.07
C ASN A 394 -0.84 40.19 -1.43
N PHE A 395 -0.91 38.95 -1.90
CA PHE A 395 -0.32 38.50 -3.16
C PHE A 395 -1.22 38.72 -4.39
N LYS A 396 -2.26 39.52 -4.28
CA LYS A 396 -3.15 39.82 -5.41
C LYS A 396 -2.38 40.33 -6.63
N GLY A 397 -2.53 39.64 -7.76
CA GLY A 397 -1.82 39.99 -9.00
C GLY A 397 -0.40 39.42 -9.11
N GLN A 398 0.10 38.67 -8.17
CA GLN A 398 1.35 37.93 -8.26
C GLN A 398 1.13 36.52 -8.84
N ALA A 399 2.21 35.89 -9.33
CA ALA A 399 2.16 34.52 -9.85
C ALA A 399 1.89 33.51 -8.71
N ALA A 400 2.53 33.67 -7.56
CA ALA A 400 2.10 33.03 -6.33
C ALA A 400 0.77 33.68 -5.90
N ALA A 401 -0.31 32.95 -6.04
CA ALA A 401 -1.65 33.50 -5.83
C ALA A 401 -1.97 33.78 -4.36
N TYR A 402 -1.17 33.22 -3.44
CA TYR A 402 -1.45 33.26 -2.01
C TYR A 402 -0.15 33.30 -1.18
N ASN A 403 -0.14 34.12 -0.13
CA ASN A 403 0.98 34.17 0.83
C ASN A 403 1.12 32.79 1.51
N PRO A 404 2.23 32.06 1.30
CA PRO A 404 2.35 30.68 1.79
C PRO A 404 2.38 30.58 3.33
N VAL A 405 2.86 31.60 4.02
CA VAL A 405 2.85 31.64 5.50
C VAL A 405 1.44 31.84 6.03
N GLU A 406 0.65 32.67 5.38
CA GLU A 406 -0.77 32.87 5.75
C GLU A 406 -1.58 31.62 5.54
N MET A 407 -1.33 30.89 4.42
CA MET A 407 -1.97 29.61 4.10
C MET A 407 -1.82 28.60 5.25
N GLU A 408 -0.65 28.54 5.86
CA GLU A 408 -0.41 27.64 6.99
C GLU A 408 -0.99 28.12 8.33
N LYS A 409 -0.98 29.42 8.56
CA LYS A 409 -1.27 29.93 9.91
C LYS A 409 -2.69 30.43 10.12
N ARG A 410 -3.38 30.83 9.05
CA ARG A 410 -4.72 31.39 9.15
C ARG A 410 -5.84 30.50 8.61
N GLU A 411 -5.52 29.40 7.95
CA GLU A 411 -6.53 28.42 7.58
C GLU A 411 -6.55 27.25 8.56
N LYS A 412 -7.74 26.88 9.01
CA LYS A 412 -7.97 25.64 9.75
C LYS A 412 -8.34 24.57 8.72
N ASN A 413 -7.61 23.48 8.68
CA ASN A 413 -7.95 22.31 7.88
C ASN A 413 -7.64 21.07 8.71
N THR A 414 -8.65 20.57 9.38
CA THR A 414 -8.51 19.45 10.33
C THR A 414 -9.43 18.30 9.96
N GLY A 415 -9.07 17.13 10.42
CA GLY A 415 -9.90 15.94 10.22
C GLY A 415 -9.78 14.97 11.37
N THR A 416 -10.85 14.21 11.59
CA THR A 416 -10.88 13.09 12.53
C THR A 416 -11.27 11.84 11.77
N THR A 417 -10.42 10.82 11.84
CA THR A 417 -10.69 9.50 11.27
C THR A 417 -10.89 8.50 12.40
N LYS A 418 -11.94 7.71 12.34
CA LYS A 418 -12.19 6.60 13.26
C LYS A 418 -12.28 5.32 12.44
N LEU A 419 -11.50 4.32 12.84
CA LEU A 419 -11.51 2.99 12.24
C LEU A 419 -11.87 1.97 13.33
N ILE A 420 -12.70 1.01 12.99
CA ILE A 420 -13.00 -0.14 13.83
C ILE A 420 -13.07 -1.36 12.92
N ASP A 421 -12.10 -2.25 13.07
CA ASP A 421 -12.12 -3.55 12.43
C ASP A 421 -12.31 -4.61 13.49
N TRP A 422 -13.24 -5.54 13.28
CA TRP A 422 -13.36 -6.72 14.12
C TRP A 422 -13.83 -7.91 13.32
N ASP A 423 -13.37 -9.09 13.74
CA ASP A 423 -13.82 -10.35 13.21
C ASP A 423 -13.96 -11.41 14.30
N GLY A 424 -14.95 -12.27 14.12
CA GLY A 424 -15.18 -13.45 14.93
C GLY A 424 -15.17 -14.72 14.09
N THR A 425 -14.45 -15.73 14.55
CA THR A 425 -14.30 -17.01 13.85
C THR A 425 -14.69 -18.17 14.74
N VAL A 426 -15.49 -19.09 14.19
CA VAL A 426 -15.80 -20.39 14.82
C VAL A 426 -15.38 -21.49 13.86
N LYS A 427 -14.45 -22.35 14.29
CA LYS A 427 -13.96 -23.49 13.52
C LYS A 427 -14.29 -24.78 14.25
N LEU A 428 -14.92 -25.72 13.54
CA LEU A 428 -15.24 -27.04 14.00
C LEU A 428 -14.33 -28.08 13.34
N ASN A 429 -13.79 -29.00 14.14
CA ASN A 429 -13.11 -30.19 13.65
C ASN A 429 -14.10 -31.35 13.73
N LEU A 430 -14.62 -31.79 12.58
CA LEU A 430 -15.76 -32.72 12.51
C LEU A 430 -15.38 -34.20 12.65
N PHE A 431 -14.16 -34.61 12.32
CA PHE A 431 -13.81 -36.03 12.36
C PHE A 431 -13.82 -36.67 13.74
N PRO A 432 -13.45 -36.00 14.84
CA PRO A 432 -13.66 -36.58 16.17
C PRO A 432 -15.13 -36.92 16.52
N LEU A 433 -16.09 -36.32 15.84
CA LEU A 433 -17.52 -36.62 15.96
C LEU A 433 -17.97 -37.77 15.07
N LEU A 434 -17.35 -37.91 13.87
CA LEU A 434 -17.79 -38.82 12.82
C LEU A 434 -17.05 -40.17 12.86
N LEU A 435 -15.78 -40.20 13.31
CA LEU A 435 -14.93 -41.38 13.25
C LEU A 435 -14.19 -41.57 14.59
N LYS A 436 -14.21 -42.82 15.10
CA LYS A 436 -13.46 -43.20 16.31
C LYS A 436 -11.94 -43.05 16.11
N ASN A 437 -11.44 -43.38 14.93
CA ASN A 437 -10.01 -43.27 14.56
C ASN A 437 -9.89 -42.62 13.16
N PRO A 438 -9.80 -41.27 13.08
CA PRO A 438 -9.74 -40.56 11.80
C PRO A 438 -8.43 -40.73 11.01
N GLY A 439 -7.39 -41.36 11.63
CA GLY A 439 -6.08 -41.50 10.99
C GLY A 439 -5.47 -40.15 10.62
N LYS A 440 -5.02 -40.00 9.37
CA LYS A 440 -4.49 -38.74 8.83
C LYS A 440 -5.58 -37.82 8.24
N GLN A 441 -6.85 -38.20 8.33
CA GLN A 441 -7.95 -37.44 7.75
C GLN A 441 -8.30 -36.23 8.62
N VAL A 442 -8.51 -35.10 7.96
CA VAL A 442 -8.95 -33.87 8.62
C VAL A 442 -10.17 -33.35 7.88
N LEU A 443 -11.25 -33.08 8.61
CA LEU A 443 -12.42 -32.37 8.11
C LEU A 443 -12.76 -31.24 9.05
N THR A 444 -12.62 -30.01 8.56
CA THR A 444 -12.93 -28.82 9.35
C THR A 444 -13.90 -27.93 8.61
N THR A 445 -14.81 -27.31 9.34
CA THR A 445 -15.64 -26.23 8.82
C THR A 445 -15.49 -24.99 9.68
N GLN A 446 -15.43 -23.83 9.06
CA GLN A 446 -15.14 -22.55 9.69
C GLN A 446 -16.13 -21.50 9.18
N LEU A 447 -16.74 -20.77 10.11
CA LEU A 447 -17.50 -19.55 9.83
C LEU A 447 -16.74 -18.37 10.39
N THR A 448 -16.51 -17.36 9.54
CA THR A 448 -15.95 -16.06 9.92
C THR A 448 -16.95 -14.98 9.59
N TYR A 449 -17.20 -14.09 10.54
CA TYR A 449 -17.94 -12.85 10.35
C TYR A 449 -17.02 -11.69 10.67
N ALA A 450 -17.01 -10.66 9.81
CA ALA A 450 -16.20 -9.46 10.00
C ALA A 450 -16.98 -8.19 9.65
N ASP A 451 -16.67 -7.11 10.35
CA ASP A 451 -17.21 -5.77 10.13
C ASP A 451 -16.04 -4.76 10.18
N HIS A 452 -15.96 -3.95 9.12
CA HIS A 452 -15.01 -2.85 9.00
C HIS A 452 -15.80 -1.56 8.91
N GLN A 453 -15.49 -0.60 9.77
CA GLN A 453 -16.09 0.73 9.78
C GLN A 453 -15.02 1.79 9.69
N TYR A 454 -15.21 2.72 8.77
CA TYR A 454 -14.35 3.86 8.55
C TYR A 454 -15.21 5.12 8.54
N ASP A 455 -15.04 5.95 9.57
CA ASP A 455 -15.69 7.25 9.70
C ASP A 455 -14.66 8.35 9.50
N ASN A 456 -14.94 9.31 8.65
CA ASN A 456 -14.07 10.43 8.40
C ASN A 456 -14.85 11.75 8.50
N TYR A 457 -14.40 12.64 9.37
CA TYR A 457 -14.98 13.97 9.59
C TYR A 457 -13.91 14.99 9.28
N ASN A 458 -14.17 15.95 8.37
CA ASN A 458 -13.27 17.03 8.01
C ASN A 458 -13.92 18.37 8.30
N GLN A 459 -13.09 19.32 8.72
CA GLN A 459 -13.44 20.70 9.04
C GLN A 459 -12.46 21.64 8.36
N TRP A 460 -12.99 22.65 7.71
CA TRP A 460 -12.18 23.70 7.09
C TRP A 460 -12.78 25.07 7.39
N PHE A 461 -11.91 26.05 7.70
CA PHE A 461 -12.29 27.43 7.94
C PHE A 461 -11.21 28.37 7.45
N ARG A 462 -11.63 29.41 6.73
CA ARG A 462 -10.84 30.57 6.30
C ARG A 462 -11.44 31.84 6.93
N PRO A 463 -10.70 32.58 7.80
CA PRO A 463 -11.23 33.75 8.46
C PRO A 463 -11.40 34.92 7.48
N SER A 464 -12.22 35.88 7.86
CA SER A 464 -12.48 37.12 7.13
C SER A 464 -11.24 37.99 6.91
N THR A 465 -10.24 37.84 7.79
CA THR A 465 -8.96 38.56 7.72
C THR A 465 -7.96 37.92 6.76
N ASN A 466 -8.29 36.76 6.15
CA ASN A 466 -7.47 36.08 5.18
C ASN A 466 -7.45 36.85 3.85
N THR A 467 -6.26 37.02 3.25
CA THR A 467 -6.10 37.82 2.03
C THR A 467 -6.88 37.26 0.85
N LEU A 468 -7.05 35.93 0.72
CA LEU A 468 -7.92 35.36 -0.33
C LEU A 468 -9.39 35.67 -0.09
N ALA A 469 -9.86 35.58 1.15
CA ALA A 469 -11.25 35.97 1.48
C ALA A 469 -11.48 37.46 1.17
N ILE A 470 -10.57 38.34 1.55
CA ILE A 470 -10.60 39.76 1.24
C ILE A 470 -10.64 39.99 -0.28
N ASN A 471 -9.77 39.33 -1.04
CA ASN A 471 -9.70 39.48 -2.50
C ASN A 471 -10.99 38.99 -3.21
N ALA A 472 -11.65 37.98 -2.64
CA ALA A 472 -12.92 37.46 -3.13
C ALA A 472 -14.15 38.24 -2.59
N GLY A 473 -13.95 39.26 -1.78
CA GLY A 473 -15.03 40.02 -1.13
C GLY A 473 -15.86 39.17 -0.16
N ARG A 474 -15.23 38.23 0.56
CA ARG A 474 -15.87 37.33 1.50
C ARG A 474 -15.56 37.72 2.96
N ILE A 475 -16.53 37.47 3.82
CA ILE A 475 -16.41 37.67 5.27
C ILE A 475 -16.31 36.28 5.93
N GLY A 476 -15.20 35.56 5.62
CA GLY A 476 -14.96 34.20 6.05
C GLY A 476 -15.66 33.13 5.22
N GLU A 477 -15.10 31.93 5.22
CA GLU A 477 -15.60 30.74 4.52
C GLU A 477 -15.39 29.53 5.41
N ALA A 478 -16.35 28.60 5.45
CA ALA A 478 -16.26 27.39 6.25
C ALA A 478 -16.94 26.20 5.59
N SER A 479 -16.39 25.01 5.82
CA SER A 479 -17.03 23.76 5.41
C SER A 479 -16.82 22.65 6.43
N GLN A 480 -17.78 21.73 6.44
CA GLN A 480 -17.71 20.47 7.18
C GLN A 480 -18.14 19.33 6.26
N SER A 481 -17.47 18.21 6.36
CA SER A 481 -17.88 16.99 5.66
C SER A 481 -17.74 15.77 6.55
N TYR A 482 -18.67 14.84 6.39
CA TYR A 482 -18.65 13.53 7.04
C TYR A 482 -18.84 12.44 6.00
N SER A 483 -18.03 11.41 6.07
CA SER A 483 -18.20 10.20 5.28
C SER A 483 -18.08 8.97 6.15
N LYS A 484 -18.91 7.98 5.86
CA LYS A 484 -18.90 6.68 6.52
C LYS A 484 -18.86 5.58 5.47
N GLU A 485 -17.90 4.69 5.62
CA GLU A 485 -17.81 3.43 4.90
C GLU A 485 -18.00 2.28 5.89
N SER A 486 -18.82 1.31 5.52
CA SER A 486 -19.07 0.11 6.31
C SER A 486 -19.04 -1.10 5.38
N MET A 487 -18.23 -2.08 5.73
CA MET A 487 -18.12 -3.35 5.02
C MET A 487 -18.38 -4.50 5.98
N MET A 488 -19.44 -5.23 5.75
CA MET A 488 -19.78 -6.47 6.45
C MET A 488 -19.43 -7.65 5.55
N SER A 489 -18.74 -8.65 6.08
CA SER A 489 -18.46 -9.89 5.36
C SER A 489 -18.75 -11.13 6.21
N MET A 490 -19.16 -12.19 5.52
CA MET A 490 -19.37 -13.52 6.10
C MET A 490 -18.74 -14.55 5.17
N GLU A 491 -17.88 -15.40 5.71
CA GLU A 491 -17.21 -16.46 4.96
C GLU A 491 -17.39 -17.81 5.65
N TRP A 492 -17.87 -18.79 4.90
CA TRP A 492 -18.02 -20.15 5.36
C TRP A 492 -17.14 -21.07 4.53
N ILE A 493 -16.19 -21.76 5.16
CA ILE A 493 -15.18 -22.57 4.50
C ILE A 493 -15.12 -23.96 5.12
N THR A 494 -15.18 -24.99 4.27
CA THR A 494 -15.02 -26.38 4.68
C THR A 494 -13.80 -26.98 4.00
N ASN A 495 -12.90 -27.54 4.77
CA ASN A 495 -11.67 -28.18 4.30
C ASN A 495 -11.67 -29.67 4.64
N TYR A 496 -11.38 -30.51 3.65
CA TYR A 496 -11.08 -31.92 3.81
C TYR A 496 -9.66 -32.19 3.36
N ALA A 497 -8.87 -32.92 4.15
CA ALA A 497 -7.54 -33.38 3.78
C ALA A 497 -7.35 -34.85 4.15
N ASN A 498 -6.67 -35.59 3.28
CA ASN A 498 -6.32 -36.98 3.52
C ASN A 498 -5.03 -37.37 2.82
N SER A 499 -4.27 -38.30 3.41
CA SER A 499 -3.06 -38.89 2.83
C SER A 499 -3.16 -40.40 2.87
N PHE A 500 -3.04 -41.07 1.73
CA PHE A 500 -3.06 -42.49 1.61
C PHE A 500 -1.93 -42.98 0.69
N GLY A 501 -1.00 -43.72 1.28
CA GLY A 501 0.26 -44.07 0.60
C GLY A 501 1.04 -42.82 0.19
N ASP A 502 1.38 -42.72 -1.09
CA ASP A 502 2.12 -41.61 -1.68
C ASP A 502 1.21 -40.47 -2.18
N HIS A 503 -0.09 -40.55 -1.97
CA HIS A 503 -1.09 -39.61 -2.46
C HIS A 503 -1.59 -38.70 -1.36
N ASN A 504 -1.51 -37.38 -1.55
CA ASN A 504 -2.08 -36.37 -0.67
C ASN A 504 -3.19 -35.61 -1.40
N PHE A 505 -4.31 -35.46 -0.73
CA PHE A 505 -5.52 -34.85 -1.27
C PHE A 505 -6.04 -33.80 -0.33
N LYS A 506 -6.28 -32.57 -0.85
CA LYS A 506 -6.89 -31.47 -0.09
C LYS A 506 -8.02 -30.89 -0.92
N VAL A 507 -9.20 -30.80 -0.34
CA VAL A 507 -10.40 -30.20 -0.96
C VAL A 507 -10.92 -29.09 -0.07
N MET A 508 -11.21 -27.96 -0.65
CA MET A 508 -11.82 -26.80 0.03
C MET A 508 -13.10 -26.41 -0.73
N LEU A 509 -14.17 -26.17 0.02
CA LEU A 509 -15.40 -25.58 -0.48
C LEU A 509 -15.70 -24.34 0.35
N GLY A 510 -16.21 -23.29 -0.28
CA GLY A 510 -16.48 -22.04 0.39
C GLY A 510 -17.68 -21.30 -0.16
N TYR A 511 -18.27 -20.51 0.72
CA TYR A 511 -19.29 -19.50 0.44
C TYR A 511 -18.84 -18.17 1.04
N SER A 512 -19.01 -17.05 0.32
CA SER A 512 -18.79 -15.72 0.88
C SER A 512 -19.90 -14.76 0.50
N TYR A 513 -20.23 -13.89 1.44
CA TYR A 513 -21.13 -12.75 1.27
C TYR A 513 -20.45 -11.49 1.75
N GLN A 514 -20.52 -10.41 0.98
CA GLN A 514 -20.02 -9.10 1.36
C GLN A 514 -21.06 -8.02 1.03
N TYR A 515 -21.25 -7.09 1.95
CA TYR A 515 -22.10 -5.91 1.80
C TYR A 515 -21.28 -4.66 2.14
N ASN A 516 -21.18 -3.75 1.18
CA ASN A 516 -20.54 -2.46 1.36
C ASN A 516 -21.57 -1.35 1.33
N LYS A 517 -21.47 -0.40 2.25
CA LYS A 517 -22.32 0.78 2.30
C LYS A 517 -21.46 2.02 2.49
N PHE A 518 -21.71 3.02 1.65
CA PHE A 518 -21.06 4.32 1.69
C PHE A 518 -22.11 5.39 1.87
N SER A 519 -21.92 6.30 2.81
CA SER A 519 -22.80 7.41 3.06
C SER A 519 -22.03 8.63 3.55
N GLY A 520 -22.56 9.82 3.30
CA GLY A 520 -21.92 11.03 3.77
C GLY A 520 -22.75 12.27 3.50
N PHE A 521 -22.28 13.38 4.04
CA PHE A 521 -22.79 14.69 3.73
C PHE A 521 -21.63 15.69 3.71
N ASN A 522 -21.84 16.80 3.01
CA ASN A 522 -21.01 17.99 3.07
C ASN A 522 -21.90 19.22 3.25
N ALA A 523 -21.38 20.20 3.95
CA ALA A 523 -22.01 21.49 4.11
C ALA A 523 -20.94 22.58 4.08
N GLU A 524 -21.18 23.66 3.32
CA GLU A 524 -20.33 24.84 3.31
C GLU A 524 -21.19 26.12 3.41
N ASN A 525 -20.61 27.16 3.93
CA ASN A 525 -21.21 28.49 3.94
C ASN A 525 -20.12 29.57 3.96
N LYS A 526 -20.51 30.80 3.64
CA LYS A 526 -19.64 31.96 3.56
C LYS A 526 -20.30 33.18 4.13
N ASP A 527 -19.52 34.25 4.29
CA ASP A 527 -19.96 35.57 4.76
C ASP A 527 -20.62 35.52 6.16
N PHE A 528 -19.80 35.13 7.15
CA PHE A 528 -20.18 35.04 8.55
C PHE A 528 -20.18 36.39 9.24
N PRO A 529 -21.01 36.63 10.32
CA PRO A 529 -21.01 37.85 11.06
C PRO A 529 -19.69 38.21 11.76
N ASN A 530 -18.92 37.18 12.12
CA ASN A 530 -17.56 37.26 12.69
C ASN A 530 -16.88 35.89 12.63
N ASP A 531 -15.58 35.84 12.90
CA ASP A 531 -14.77 34.63 12.86
C ASP A 531 -14.80 33.79 14.15
N ALA A 532 -15.49 34.19 15.20
CA ALA A 532 -15.37 33.63 16.54
C ALA A 532 -15.86 32.19 16.68
N LEU A 533 -16.77 31.75 15.81
CA LEU A 533 -17.31 30.41 15.81
C LEU A 533 -16.63 29.48 14.80
N GLU A 534 -15.77 30.03 13.93
CA GLU A 534 -15.12 29.26 12.84
C GLU A 534 -16.15 28.46 12.04
N ASP A 535 -15.90 27.15 11.85
CA ASP A 535 -16.80 26.24 11.17
C ASP A 535 -17.94 25.67 12.06
N ASN A 536 -17.99 26.02 13.35
CA ASN A 536 -18.92 25.40 14.30
C ASN A 536 -20.38 25.88 14.17
N ASN A 537 -20.65 26.90 13.36
CA ASN A 537 -22.02 27.36 13.11
C ASN A 537 -22.19 27.85 11.65
N LEU A 538 -22.26 26.92 10.73
CA LEU A 538 -22.43 27.20 9.29
C LEU A 538 -23.74 27.94 8.98
N GLY A 539 -24.78 27.79 9.83
CA GLY A 539 -26.09 28.41 9.63
C GLY A 539 -26.09 29.95 9.78
N THR A 540 -25.04 30.54 10.36
CA THR A 540 -24.95 32.01 10.51
C THR A 540 -24.41 32.72 9.27
N GLY A 541 -23.83 32.03 8.32
CA GLY A 541 -23.37 32.59 7.06
C GLY A 541 -24.51 33.09 6.21
N SER A 542 -24.34 34.27 5.62
CA SER A 542 -25.39 34.94 4.83
C SER A 542 -25.51 34.40 3.40
N PHE A 543 -24.49 33.71 2.91
CA PHE A 543 -24.39 33.21 1.51
C PHE A 543 -25.45 32.14 1.17
N MET A 544 -25.87 31.31 2.15
CA MET A 544 -26.92 30.32 1.99
C MET A 544 -28.29 30.91 1.57
N LYS A 545 -28.47 32.22 1.64
CA LYS A 545 -29.70 32.88 1.14
C LYS A 545 -29.79 32.93 -0.39
N LYS A 546 -28.68 32.64 -1.10
CA LYS A 546 -28.61 32.60 -2.56
C LYS A 546 -28.81 31.14 -3.02
N LYS A 547 -29.91 30.86 -3.73
CA LYS A 547 -30.35 29.52 -4.13
C LYS A 547 -29.34 28.72 -4.96
N ASP A 548 -28.50 29.35 -5.74
CA ASP A 548 -27.62 28.68 -6.70
C ASP A 548 -26.23 28.38 -6.15
N GLU A 549 -25.94 28.74 -4.90
CA GLU A 549 -24.63 28.69 -4.26
C GLU A 549 -24.61 27.92 -2.93
N LEU A 550 -25.64 27.10 -2.66
CA LEU A 550 -25.73 26.29 -1.44
C LEU A 550 -24.83 25.09 -1.54
N GLY A 551 -23.74 25.09 -0.78
CA GLY A 551 -22.83 23.95 -0.65
C GLY A 551 -23.38 22.88 0.30
N LEU A 552 -24.55 22.30 -0.02
CA LEU A 552 -25.15 21.20 0.73
C LEU A 552 -25.27 19.97 -0.15
N GLY A 553 -24.74 18.86 0.30
CA GLY A 553 -24.85 17.59 -0.39
C GLY A 553 -24.90 16.41 0.58
N SER A 554 -25.60 15.37 0.19
CA SER A 554 -25.56 14.09 0.87
C SER A 554 -25.68 12.95 -0.12
N TYR A 555 -25.10 11.80 0.22
CA TYR A 555 -25.14 10.62 -0.62
C TYR A 555 -25.22 9.35 0.23
N MET A 556 -25.80 8.33 -0.37
CA MET A 556 -25.76 6.96 0.12
C MET A 556 -25.73 6.02 -1.07
N ASN A 557 -24.77 5.11 -1.07
CA ASN A 557 -24.71 4.02 -2.06
C ASN A 557 -24.29 2.71 -1.39
N ASP A 558 -24.63 1.61 -2.03
CA ASP A 558 -24.28 0.28 -1.55
C ASP A 558 -23.96 -0.68 -2.68
N ASN A 559 -23.32 -1.78 -2.34
CA ASN A 559 -23.18 -2.92 -3.25
C ASN A 559 -23.05 -4.22 -2.49
N LYS A 560 -23.37 -5.33 -3.17
CA LYS A 560 -23.34 -6.69 -2.63
C LYS A 560 -22.52 -7.59 -3.55
N LEU A 561 -21.78 -8.52 -2.91
CA LEU A 561 -21.00 -9.55 -3.58
C LEU A 561 -21.30 -10.90 -2.92
N ILE A 562 -21.62 -11.90 -3.74
CA ILE A 562 -21.91 -13.27 -3.29
C ILE A 562 -21.05 -14.23 -4.10
N SER A 563 -20.48 -15.24 -3.45
CA SER A 563 -19.64 -16.20 -4.16
C SER A 563 -19.73 -17.61 -3.61
N PHE A 564 -19.65 -18.58 -4.52
CA PHE A 564 -19.41 -19.99 -4.24
C PHE A 564 -18.07 -20.38 -4.85
N PHE A 565 -17.22 -21.07 -4.10
CA PHE A 565 -15.90 -21.41 -4.59
C PHE A 565 -15.41 -22.76 -4.07
N GLY A 566 -14.48 -23.34 -4.81
CA GLY A 566 -13.85 -24.58 -4.43
C GLY A 566 -12.42 -24.69 -4.97
N ARG A 567 -11.61 -25.44 -4.26
CA ARG A 567 -10.24 -25.76 -4.65
C ARG A 567 -9.93 -27.22 -4.36
N VAL A 568 -9.29 -27.88 -5.28
CA VAL A 568 -8.74 -29.23 -5.13
C VAL A 568 -7.23 -29.13 -5.33
N SER A 569 -6.48 -29.64 -4.36
CA SER A 569 -5.02 -29.79 -4.47
C SER A 569 -4.67 -31.26 -4.31
N TYR A 570 -3.82 -31.75 -5.17
CA TYR A 570 -3.34 -33.13 -5.20
C TYR A 570 -1.83 -33.15 -5.37
N ASP A 571 -1.15 -33.97 -4.62
CA ASP A 571 0.24 -34.31 -4.87
C ASP A 571 0.48 -35.81 -4.86
N TRP A 572 1.41 -36.28 -5.72
CA TRP A 572 1.90 -37.62 -5.75
C TRP A 572 3.38 -37.65 -5.38
N LYS A 573 3.69 -38.35 -4.28
CA LYS A 573 5.04 -38.48 -3.70
C LYS A 573 5.70 -37.15 -3.34
N GLY A 574 4.93 -36.07 -3.20
CA GLY A 574 5.47 -34.73 -3.05
C GLY A 574 6.24 -34.19 -4.27
N ARG A 575 6.20 -34.88 -5.42
CA ARG A 575 6.95 -34.57 -6.65
C ARG A 575 6.10 -33.89 -7.71
N TYR A 576 4.92 -34.47 -7.96
CA TYR A 576 3.98 -33.97 -8.96
C TYR A 576 2.82 -33.33 -8.24
N LEU A 577 2.73 -32.01 -8.39
CA LEU A 577 1.79 -31.14 -7.68
C LEU A 577 0.76 -30.63 -8.66
N PHE A 578 -0.50 -30.66 -8.30
CA PHE A 578 -1.59 -30.14 -9.10
C PHE A 578 -2.60 -29.41 -8.23
N THR A 579 -3.08 -28.24 -8.67
CA THR A 579 -4.15 -27.51 -8.01
C THR A 579 -5.12 -26.97 -9.05
N ALA A 580 -6.42 -27.16 -8.80
CA ALA A 580 -7.49 -26.56 -9.59
C ALA A 580 -8.47 -25.83 -8.66
N SER A 581 -8.95 -24.67 -9.08
CA SER A 581 -9.96 -23.93 -8.36
C SER A 581 -10.98 -23.29 -9.30
N LEU A 582 -12.18 -23.11 -8.79
CA LEU A 582 -13.26 -22.38 -9.46
C LEU A 582 -13.95 -21.48 -8.46
N ARG A 583 -14.19 -20.24 -8.85
CA ARG A 583 -15.05 -19.30 -8.13
C ARG A 583 -16.18 -18.84 -9.04
N HIS A 584 -17.41 -18.98 -8.57
CA HIS A 584 -18.64 -18.46 -9.18
C HIS A 584 -19.10 -17.29 -8.34
N GLU A 585 -19.08 -16.07 -8.91
CA GLU A 585 -19.28 -14.84 -8.15
C GLU A 585 -20.27 -13.90 -8.82
N GLY A 586 -21.21 -13.33 -8.04
CA GLY A 586 -22.19 -12.37 -8.49
C GLY A 586 -22.07 -11.04 -7.76
N SER A 587 -22.15 -9.93 -8.51
CA SER A 587 -22.12 -8.57 -7.99
C SER A 587 -23.34 -7.75 -8.40
N SER A 588 -23.82 -6.93 -7.48
CA SER A 588 -24.92 -6.00 -7.75
C SER A 588 -24.56 -4.82 -8.66
N LYS A 589 -23.27 -4.59 -8.91
CA LYS A 589 -22.79 -3.45 -9.73
C LYS A 589 -23.04 -3.61 -11.22
N PHE A 590 -23.14 -4.85 -11.70
CA PHE A 590 -23.26 -5.18 -13.11
C PHE A 590 -24.68 -5.22 -13.64
N GLY A 591 -24.83 -5.21 -14.97
CA GLY A 591 -26.07 -5.27 -15.68
C GLY A 591 -26.91 -6.52 -15.33
N ALA A 592 -28.21 -6.43 -15.51
CA ALA A 592 -29.18 -7.42 -15.02
C ALA A 592 -28.86 -8.88 -15.43
N ASN A 593 -28.35 -9.08 -16.66
CA ASN A 593 -28.03 -10.40 -17.21
C ASN A 593 -26.56 -10.80 -17.06
N HIS A 594 -25.71 -9.94 -16.47
CA HIS A 594 -24.25 -10.13 -16.41
C HIS A 594 -23.68 -10.05 -15.00
N LYS A 595 -24.54 -10.19 -13.97
CA LYS A 595 -24.12 -10.10 -12.55
C LYS A 595 -23.17 -11.21 -12.13
N TRP A 596 -23.22 -12.37 -12.76
CA TRP A 596 -22.47 -13.56 -12.40
C TRP A 596 -21.27 -13.81 -13.33
N GLY A 597 -20.13 -14.15 -12.77
CA GLY A 597 -18.90 -14.52 -13.47
C GLY A 597 -18.31 -15.83 -12.95
N ASN A 598 -17.56 -16.53 -13.81
CA ASN A 598 -16.81 -17.73 -13.46
C ASN A 598 -15.31 -17.46 -13.60
N PHE A 599 -14.56 -17.79 -12.55
CA PHE A 599 -13.13 -17.54 -12.45
C PHE A 599 -12.39 -18.86 -12.17
N PRO A 600 -12.11 -19.66 -13.22
CA PRO A 600 -11.34 -20.89 -13.11
C PRO A 600 -9.85 -20.61 -13.00
N ALA A 601 -9.12 -21.48 -12.28
CA ALA A 601 -7.68 -21.48 -12.27
C ALA A 601 -7.12 -22.89 -12.12
N VAL A 602 -5.95 -23.13 -12.74
CA VAL A 602 -5.21 -24.38 -12.66
C VAL A 602 -3.73 -24.10 -12.50
N SER A 603 -3.03 -24.95 -11.76
CA SER A 603 -1.58 -24.89 -11.63
C SER A 603 -0.98 -26.26 -11.45
N ALA A 604 0.26 -26.43 -11.93
CA ALA A 604 1.02 -27.66 -11.82
C ALA A 604 2.45 -27.37 -11.39
N GLY A 605 3.04 -28.30 -10.64
CA GLY A 605 4.42 -28.23 -10.19
C GLY A 605 5.11 -29.59 -10.33
N TRP A 606 6.38 -29.56 -10.75
CA TRP A 606 7.22 -30.73 -10.82
C TRP A 606 8.51 -30.51 -10.04
N ARG A 607 8.70 -31.26 -8.95
CA ARG A 607 9.93 -31.20 -8.16
C ARG A 607 10.97 -32.13 -8.79
N ILE A 608 11.74 -31.59 -9.70
CA ILE A 608 12.75 -32.29 -10.50
C ILE A 608 13.84 -32.86 -9.59
N SER A 609 14.25 -32.11 -8.55
CA SER A 609 15.28 -32.50 -7.58
C SER A 609 14.96 -33.82 -6.84
N ASP A 610 13.67 -34.17 -6.72
CA ASP A 610 13.25 -35.38 -6.02
C ASP A 610 13.15 -36.63 -6.91
N GLU A 611 13.43 -36.47 -8.19
CA GLU A 611 13.48 -37.60 -9.12
C GLU A 611 14.69 -38.52 -8.91
N PRO A 612 14.54 -39.84 -9.17
CA PRO A 612 15.65 -40.80 -9.02
C PRO A 612 16.89 -40.44 -9.84
N PHE A 613 16.71 -39.86 -11.03
CA PHE A 613 17.83 -39.49 -11.91
C PHE A 613 18.60 -38.26 -11.40
N MET A 614 18.07 -37.52 -10.45
CA MET A 614 18.70 -36.31 -9.82
C MET A 614 19.44 -36.67 -8.53
N GLN A 615 19.46 -37.90 -8.07
CA GLN A 615 20.14 -38.31 -6.82
C GLN A 615 21.63 -37.92 -6.80
N GLY A 616 22.33 -38.00 -7.93
CA GLY A 616 23.74 -37.61 -8.04
C GLY A 616 24.03 -36.11 -7.91
N THR A 617 23.02 -35.25 -8.02
CA THR A 617 23.21 -33.81 -7.96
C THR A 617 22.94 -33.22 -6.56
N LYS A 618 22.45 -34.02 -5.62
CA LYS A 618 22.02 -33.52 -4.25
C LYS A 618 23.14 -32.89 -3.45
N SER A 619 24.41 -33.13 -3.79
CA SER A 619 25.55 -32.51 -3.13
C SER A 619 25.65 -30.97 -3.36
N TRP A 620 25.16 -30.51 -4.51
CA TRP A 620 25.21 -29.09 -4.89
C TRP A 620 23.83 -28.51 -5.26
N LEU A 621 22.90 -29.29 -5.79
CA LEU A 621 21.54 -28.91 -6.16
C LEU A 621 20.57 -29.45 -5.08
N THR A 622 20.14 -28.58 -4.17
CA THR A 622 19.29 -28.96 -3.04
C THR A 622 17.82 -29.06 -3.43
N ASP A 623 17.33 -28.14 -4.25
CA ASP A 623 15.96 -28.14 -4.78
C ASP A 623 15.93 -27.59 -6.19
N LEU A 624 15.06 -28.16 -7.01
CA LEU A 624 14.73 -27.67 -8.34
C LEU A 624 13.28 -28.01 -8.64
N LYS A 625 12.43 -26.99 -8.76
CA LYS A 625 11.00 -27.14 -9.02
C LYS A 625 10.59 -26.27 -10.19
N LEU A 626 9.99 -26.88 -11.20
CA LEU A 626 9.31 -26.20 -12.31
C LEU A 626 7.83 -26.08 -11.99
N ARG A 627 7.24 -24.93 -12.27
CA ARG A 627 5.79 -24.68 -12.07
C ARG A 627 5.23 -23.88 -13.23
N ALA A 628 3.95 -24.13 -13.50
CA ALA A 628 3.19 -23.39 -14.49
C ALA A 628 1.76 -23.21 -13.97
N ASP A 629 1.19 -22.06 -14.23
CA ASP A 629 -0.16 -21.73 -13.81
C ASP A 629 -0.91 -20.92 -14.88
N TYR A 630 -2.24 -21.07 -14.84
CA TYR A 630 -3.20 -20.27 -15.59
C TYR A 630 -4.40 -19.96 -14.72
N GLY A 631 -4.85 -18.72 -14.73
CA GLY A 631 -6.03 -18.32 -13.98
C GLY A 631 -6.77 -17.17 -14.64
N VAL A 632 -8.08 -17.18 -14.47
CA VAL A 632 -8.98 -16.08 -14.88
C VAL A 632 -9.44 -15.33 -13.66
N THR A 633 -9.29 -14.00 -13.66
CA THR A 633 -9.75 -13.09 -12.61
C THR A 633 -10.73 -12.08 -13.20
N GLY A 634 -11.58 -11.49 -12.36
CA GLY A 634 -12.48 -10.40 -12.75
C GLY A 634 -12.13 -9.10 -12.03
N ASN A 635 -12.60 -7.96 -12.53
CA ASN A 635 -12.48 -6.67 -11.84
C ASN A 635 -13.84 -5.97 -11.75
N GLN A 636 -14.15 -5.37 -10.59
CA GLN A 636 -15.36 -4.59 -10.31
C GLN A 636 -15.06 -3.27 -9.56
N GLY A 637 -13.82 -2.81 -9.62
CA GLY A 637 -13.35 -1.65 -8.86
C GLY A 637 -13.85 -0.29 -9.38
N PHE A 638 -15.16 -0.17 -9.65
CA PHE A 638 -15.81 1.06 -10.09
C PHE A 638 -17.01 1.42 -9.19
N ALA A 639 -17.56 2.63 -9.34
CA ALA A 639 -18.65 3.13 -8.53
C ALA A 639 -19.94 2.28 -8.67
N SER A 640 -20.73 2.20 -7.59
CA SER A 640 -22.04 1.54 -7.62
C SER A 640 -23.00 2.20 -8.63
N TYR A 641 -23.96 1.44 -9.13
CA TYR A 641 -25.08 1.88 -9.98
C TYR A 641 -24.69 2.38 -11.39
N GLN A 642 -23.46 2.12 -11.89
CA GLN A 642 -23.05 2.51 -13.24
C GLN A 642 -23.86 1.81 -14.35
N SER A 643 -24.42 0.63 -14.07
CA SER A 643 -25.28 -0.10 -15.01
C SER A 643 -26.71 0.42 -15.07
N LEU A 644 -27.10 1.41 -14.24
CA LEU A 644 -28.47 1.87 -14.10
C LEU A 644 -28.63 3.33 -14.56
N ALA A 645 -29.78 3.63 -15.15
CA ALA A 645 -30.25 4.99 -15.36
C ALA A 645 -30.65 5.61 -14.02
N THR A 646 -29.73 6.30 -13.34
CA THR A 646 -30.05 7.05 -12.13
C THR A 646 -30.72 8.38 -12.49
N MET A 647 -31.58 8.90 -11.61
CA MET A 647 -32.31 10.15 -11.85
C MET A 647 -31.65 11.31 -11.12
N THR A 648 -31.66 12.49 -11.71
CA THR A 648 -31.18 13.74 -11.12
C THR A 648 -32.14 14.89 -11.37
N GLY A 649 -32.06 15.94 -10.57
CA GLY A 649 -32.84 17.16 -10.77
C GLY A 649 -32.25 18.05 -11.86
N PHE A 650 -33.05 18.47 -12.82
CA PHE A 650 -32.64 19.33 -13.95
C PHE A 650 -33.13 20.79 -13.83
N GLY A 651 -33.36 21.28 -12.65
CA GLY A 651 -33.88 22.63 -12.41
C GLY A 651 -35.38 22.63 -12.10
N TYR A 652 -36.03 23.74 -12.36
CA TYR A 652 -37.40 23.94 -11.94
C TYR A 652 -38.30 24.35 -13.12
N TYR A 653 -39.49 23.81 -13.15
CA TYR A 653 -40.55 24.21 -14.06
C TYR A 653 -41.62 24.98 -13.32
N MET A 654 -41.97 26.16 -13.81
CA MET A 654 -43.00 27.01 -13.21
C MET A 654 -44.38 26.67 -13.82
N TYR A 655 -45.31 26.27 -12.96
CA TYR A 655 -46.70 26.00 -13.37
C TYR A 655 -47.68 26.58 -12.36
N ASN A 656 -48.62 27.39 -12.81
CA ASN A 656 -49.60 28.11 -11.95
C ASN A 656 -48.96 28.85 -10.76
N GLY A 657 -47.85 29.54 -10.99
CA GLY A 657 -47.13 30.32 -9.98
C GLY A 657 -46.36 29.47 -8.95
N LYS A 658 -46.32 28.15 -9.09
CA LYS A 658 -45.55 27.23 -8.26
C LYS A 658 -44.37 26.66 -9.02
N SER A 659 -43.26 26.52 -8.33
CA SER A 659 -42.03 25.93 -8.87
C SER A 659 -42.06 24.41 -8.62
N TYR A 660 -41.87 23.60 -9.64
CA TYR A 660 -41.76 22.15 -9.57
C TYR A 660 -40.36 21.72 -10.05
N GLN A 661 -39.67 20.92 -9.26
CA GLN A 661 -38.39 20.36 -9.66
C GLN A 661 -38.59 19.32 -10.76
N VAL A 662 -37.83 19.47 -11.85
CA VAL A 662 -37.82 18.53 -12.98
C VAL A 662 -36.79 17.44 -12.71
N TRP A 663 -37.16 16.21 -12.90
CA TRP A 663 -36.28 15.03 -12.74
C TRP A 663 -36.12 14.33 -14.10
N GLY A 664 -34.89 13.91 -14.36
CA GLY A 664 -34.54 13.16 -15.56
C GLY A 664 -33.35 12.24 -15.35
N PRO A 665 -33.00 11.41 -16.34
CA PRO A 665 -31.81 10.55 -16.24
C PRO A 665 -30.54 11.35 -15.98
N ALA A 666 -29.63 10.83 -15.15
CA ALA A 666 -28.33 11.44 -14.86
C ALA A 666 -27.22 10.89 -15.78
N ARG A 667 -27.46 9.78 -16.44
CA ARG A 667 -26.52 9.09 -17.34
C ARG A 667 -27.24 8.13 -18.27
N ASN A 668 -26.55 7.68 -19.32
CA ASN A 668 -26.99 6.52 -20.08
C ASN A 668 -26.90 5.26 -19.22
N ASP A 669 -27.89 4.38 -19.31
CA ASP A 669 -27.84 3.06 -18.67
C ASP A 669 -27.06 2.07 -19.53
N ASN A 670 -26.52 1.02 -18.88
CA ASN A 670 -25.87 -0.09 -19.56
C ASN A 670 -26.24 -1.43 -18.90
N SER A 671 -27.29 -2.06 -19.43
CA SER A 671 -27.76 -3.39 -18.96
C SER A 671 -26.80 -4.53 -19.34
N PHE A 672 -25.86 -4.31 -20.26
CA PHE A 672 -24.84 -5.27 -20.71
C PHE A 672 -23.51 -5.14 -19.97
N LEU A 673 -23.40 -4.17 -19.07
CA LEU A 673 -22.19 -3.97 -18.29
C LEU A 673 -21.79 -5.26 -17.56
N HIS A 674 -20.58 -5.74 -17.81
CA HIS A 674 -20.07 -7.00 -17.31
C HIS A 674 -18.64 -6.89 -16.76
N TRP A 675 -18.08 -7.99 -16.29
CA TRP A 675 -16.78 -8.07 -15.66
C TRP A 675 -15.64 -7.80 -16.65
N GLU A 676 -14.64 -7.00 -16.25
CA GLU A 676 -13.33 -7.10 -16.90
C GLU A 676 -12.76 -8.48 -16.62
N LYS A 677 -12.08 -9.09 -17.59
CA LYS A 677 -11.51 -10.44 -17.50
C LYS A 677 -9.99 -10.42 -17.65
N GLY A 678 -9.30 -10.76 -16.55
CA GLY A 678 -7.86 -10.97 -16.56
C GLY A 678 -7.52 -12.42 -16.86
N LYS A 679 -6.89 -12.70 -18.01
CA LYS A 679 -6.32 -14.00 -18.36
C LYS A 679 -4.83 -13.96 -18.05
N ASN A 680 -4.42 -14.72 -17.05
CA ASN A 680 -3.07 -14.70 -16.54
C ASN A 680 -2.43 -16.06 -16.68
N TRP A 681 -1.19 -16.14 -17.18
CA TRP A 681 -0.38 -17.33 -17.10
C TRP A 681 1.04 -17.00 -16.65
N ASN A 682 1.67 -17.93 -15.97
CA ASN A 682 2.99 -17.76 -15.40
C ASN A 682 3.75 -19.08 -15.46
N ILE A 683 5.04 -19.00 -15.77
CA ILE A 683 5.98 -20.13 -15.70
C ILE A 683 7.09 -19.73 -14.73
N GLY A 684 7.37 -20.60 -13.75
CA GLY A 684 8.34 -20.32 -12.71
C GLY A 684 9.29 -21.49 -12.47
N LEU A 685 10.52 -21.15 -12.11
CA LEU A 685 11.57 -22.06 -11.69
C LEU A 685 12.03 -21.67 -10.30
N ASP A 686 11.79 -22.53 -9.31
CA ASP A 686 12.34 -22.37 -7.96
C ASP A 686 13.57 -23.26 -7.84
N TRP A 687 14.64 -22.74 -7.24
CA TRP A 687 15.90 -23.45 -7.13
C TRP A 687 16.64 -23.15 -5.82
N ALA A 688 17.39 -24.12 -5.34
CA ALA A 688 18.27 -23.97 -4.18
C ALA A 688 19.55 -24.78 -4.37
N LEU A 689 20.69 -24.17 -4.08
CA LEU A 689 22.03 -24.72 -4.25
C LEU A 689 22.78 -24.76 -2.91
N PHE A 690 23.79 -25.63 -2.80
CA PHE A 690 24.74 -25.70 -1.70
C PHE A 690 24.04 -25.78 -0.33
N ASN A 691 23.19 -26.79 -0.19
CA ASN A 691 22.35 -27.00 1.02
C ASN A 691 21.47 -25.81 1.38
N GLY A 692 20.97 -25.07 0.37
CA GLY A 692 20.09 -23.92 0.55
C GLY A 692 20.81 -22.61 0.92
N ASN A 693 22.16 -22.56 0.83
CA ASN A 693 22.88 -21.30 1.06
C ASN A 693 22.67 -20.29 -0.06
N LEU A 694 22.39 -20.74 -1.28
CA LEU A 694 22.03 -19.89 -2.41
C LEU A 694 20.73 -20.41 -3.00
N TYR A 695 19.68 -19.61 -3.01
CA TYR A 695 18.37 -19.98 -3.49
C TYR A 695 17.61 -18.81 -4.10
N GLY A 696 16.60 -19.14 -4.89
CA GLY A 696 15.80 -18.09 -5.52
C GLY A 696 14.71 -18.64 -6.42
N SER A 697 14.07 -17.73 -7.12
CA SER A 697 13.08 -18.03 -8.14
C SER A 697 13.26 -17.17 -9.38
N PHE A 698 12.92 -17.73 -10.54
CA PHE A 698 12.72 -17.01 -11.79
C PHE A 698 11.30 -17.22 -12.27
N ASN A 699 10.63 -16.17 -12.72
CA ASN A 699 9.27 -16.23 -13.24
C ASN A 699 9.18 -15.45 -14.54
N TYR A 700 8.41 -15.95 -15.49
CA TYR A 700 7.89 -15.19 -16.61
C TYR A 700 6.37 -15.16 -16.51
N TYR A 701 5.79 -13.96 -16.55
CA TYR A 701 4.35 -13.77 -16.48
C TYR A 701 3.81 -13.04 -17.72
N ASN A 702 2.56 -13.37 -18.06
CA ASN A 702 1.78 -12.63 -19.03
C ASN A 702 0.34 -12.51 -18.53
N ARG A 703 -0.13 -11.29 -18.43
CA ARG A 703 -1.47 -10.94 -17.99
C ARG A 703 -2.14 -10.14 -19.10
N THR A 704 -3.26 -10.63 -19.61
CA THR A 704 -4.09 -9.94 -20.59
C THR A 704 -5.43 -9.60 -19.95
N GLN A 705 -5.69 -8.32 -19.78
CA GLN A 705 -6.96 -7.80 -19.28
C GLN A 705 -7.82 -7.42 -20.48
N GLN A 706 -8.99 -8.03 -20.60
CA GLN A 706 -9.97 -7.84 -21.67
C GLN A 706 -11.23 -7.17 -21.12
N ASP A 707 -12.03 -6.60 -22.00
CA ASP A 707 -13.31 -5.98 -21.65
C ASP A 707 -13.12 -4.85 -20.62
N LEU A 708 -12.11 -3.98 -20.83
CA LEU A 708 -11.76 -2.89 -19.90
C LEU A 708 -12.94 -1.93 -19.73
N LEU A 709 -13.20 -1.56 -18.49
CA LEU A 709 -14.23 -0.61 -18.11
C LEU A 709 -13.79 0.85 -18.36
N GLY A 710 -14.69 1.68 -18.82
CA GLY A 710 -14.44 3.10 -19.02
C GLY A 710 -15.59 3.85 -19.64
N ASP A 711 -15.52 5.19 -19.62
CA ASP A 711 -16.44 6.05 -20.33
C ASP A 711 -16.03 6.13 -21.80
N TYR A 712 -16.99 5.84 -22.68
CA TYR A 712 -16.82 5.90 -24.13
C TYR A 712 -17.80 6.88 -24.77
N PRO A 713 -17.32 7.69 -25.73
CA PRO A 713 -18.20 8.60 -26.46
C PRO A 713 -19.20 7.82 -27.29
N VAL A 714 -20.45 8.28 -27.26
CA VAL A 714 -21.57 7.72 -28.03
C VAL A 714 -22.29 8.81 -28.85
N PRO A 715 -22.95 8.46 -29.95
CA PRO A 715 -23.69 9.45 -30.77
C PRO A 715 -24.95 9.93 -30.03
N MET A 716 -25.22 11.23 -30.14
CA MET A 716 -26.50 11.84 -29.72
C MET A 716 -27.25 12.38 -30.91
N PRO A 717 -28.48 11.91 -31.26
CA PRO A 717 -29.17 10.76 -30.72
C PRO A 717 -28.59 9.42 -31.21
N PRO A 718 -28.99 8.24 -30.70
CA PRO A 718 -30.11 7.98 -29.80
C PRO A 718 -29.82 8.10 -28.31
N TYR A 719 -28.52 8.21 -27.93
CA TYR A 719 -28.14 8.33 -26.52
C TYR A 719 -28.50 9.72 -25.97
N LEU A 720 -28.85 9.79 -24.67
CA LEU A 720 -29.19 11.03 -23.99
C LEU A 720 -27.97 11.86 -23.60
N PHE A 721 -26.83 11.15 -23.34
CA PHE A 721 -25.56 11.76 -22.89
C PHE A 721 -24.43 11.38 -23.85
N PRO A 722 -23.38 12.21 -23.95
CA PRO A 722 -22.31 12.04 -24.94
C PRO A 722 -21.40 10.84 -24.65
N SER A 723 -21.52 10.20 -23.48
CA SER A 723 -20.74 9.01 -23.12
C SER A 723 -21.57 7.97 -22.37
N THR A 724 -21.12 6.74 -22.45
CA THR A 724 -21.67 5.62 -21.67
C THR A 724 -20.53 4.84 -21.03
N PHE A 725 -20.80 4.26 -19.85
CA PHE A 725 -19.83 3.42 -19.15
C PHE A 725 -19.92 1.99 -19.70
N GLU A 726 -18.84 1.51 -20.34
CA GLU A 726 -18.82 0.32 -21.21
C GLU A 726 -17.59 -0.57 -20.97
N ASN A 727 -17.70 -1.80 -21.48
CA ASN A 727 -16.62 -2.79 -21.50
C ASN A 727 -15.91 -2.75 -22.87
N VAL A 728 -14.85 -1.96 -23.00
CA VAL A 728 -14.13 -1.80 -24.28
C VAL A 728 -12.62 -1.76 -24.06
N GLY A 729 -11.89 -2.52 -24.87
CA GLY A 729 -10.44 -2.47 -24.92
C GLY A 729 -9.75 -3.66 -24.25
N THR A 730 -8.45 -3.77 -24.53
CA THR A 730 -7.59 -4.84 -24.03
C THR A 730 -6.21 -4.29 -23.70
N MET A 731 -5.71 -4.65 -22.52
CA MET A 731 -4.37 -4.30 -22.05
C MET A 731 -3.56 -5.57 -21.74
N ARG A 732 -2.25 -5.53 -21.98
CA ARG A 732 -1.34 -6.65 -21.70
C ARG A 732 -0.16 -6.19 -20.86
N ASN A 733 0.12 -6.96 -19.80
CA ASN A 733 1.31 -6.83 -18.95
C ASN A 733 2.13 -8.12 -19.04
N SER A 734 3.43 -8.00 -19.28
CA SER A 734 4.34 -9.14 -19.28
C SER A 734 5.73 -8.76 -18.77
N GLY A 735 6.44 -9.71 -18.21
CA GLY A 735 7.78 -9.45 -17.69
C GLY A 735 8.44 -10.67 -17.07
N PHE A 736 9.74 -10.51 -16.79
CA PHE A 736 10.53 -11.45 -16.03
C PHE A 736 10.70 -10.94 -14.61
N GLU A 737 10.60 -11.84 -13.64
CA GLU A 737 10.81 -11.58 -12.22
C GLU A 737 11.87 -12.52 -11.68
N PHE A 738 12.73 -12.03 -10.80
CA PHE A 738 13.65 -12.88 -10.06
C PHE A 738 13.82 -12.40 -8.62
N ASP A 739 14.09 -13.37 -7.76
CA ASP A 739 14.43 -13.18 -6.36
C ASP A 739 15.57 -14.15 -6.04
N ILE A 740 16.70 -13.66 -5.57
CA ILE A 740 17.90 -14.42 -5.28
C ILE A 740 18.38 -14.09 -3.88
N THR A 741 18.51 -15.07 -3.02
CA THR A 741 19.07 -14.93 -1.67
C THR A 741 20.33 -15.77 -1.54
N TRP A 742 21.41 -15.14 -1.10
CA TRP A 742 22.70 -15.76 -0.84
C TRP A 742 23.11 -15.57 0.61
N ASN A 743 23.13 -16.64 1.39
CA ASN A 743 23.73 -16.72 2.72
C ASN A 743 25.24 -16.93 2.55
N ALA A 744 25.94 -15.84 2.21
CA ALA A 744 27.34 -15.90 1.77
C ALA A 744 28.32 -16.33 2.88
N VAL A 745 28.04 -15.89 4.14
CA VAL A 745 28.82 -16.26 5.30
C VAL A 745 27.90 -16.60 6.45
N LYS A 746 28.14 -17.74 7.10
CA LYS A 746 27.43 -18.14 8.30
C LYS A 746 28.41 -18.81 9.26
N THR A 747 28.82 -18.07 10.30
CA THR A 747 29.65 -18.53 11.39
C THR A 747 28.92 -18.32 12.71
N LYS A 748 29.48 -18.78 13.81
CA LYS A 748 28.90 -18.57 15.14
C LYS A 748 28.68 -17.08 15.46
N ASP A 749 29.68 -16.25 15.18
CA ASP A 749 29.67 -14.84 15.58
C ASP A 749 29.30 -13.89 14.44
N PHE A 750 29.39 -14.31 13.18
CA PHE A 750 29.18 -13.46 12.03
C PHE A 750 28.31 -14.15 10.96
N SER A 751 27.30 -13.44 10.47
CA SER A 751 26.56 -13.83 9.28
C SER A 751 26.40 -12.67 8.30
N TYR A 752 26.46 -13.01 7.03
CA TYR A 752 26.19 -12.07 5.94
C TYR A 752 25.24 -12.70 4.92
N THR A 753 24.13 -12.04 4.68
CA THR A 753 23.13 -12.43 3.67
C THR A 753 22.96 -11.31 2.66
N LEU A 754 22.96 -11.68 1.38
CA LEU A 754 22.64 -10.82 0.25
C LEU A 754 21.32 -11.27 -0.36
N ASN A 755 20.35 -10.36 -0.48
CA ASN A 755 19.12 -10.59 -1.24
C ASN A 755 19.06 -9.61 -2.41
N ILE A 756 18.77 -10.11 -3.59
CA ILE A 756 18.63 -9.34 -4.84
C ILE A 756 17.26 -9.66 -5.42
N VAL A 757 16.49 -8.62 -5.69
CA VAL A 757 15.15 -8.71 -6.30
C VAL A 757 15.15 -7.87 -7.57
N GLY A 758 14.56 -8.38 -8.64
CA GLY A 758 14.46 -7.63 -9.88
C GLY A 758 13.27 -8.04 -10.73
N ALA A 759 12.79 -7.11 -11.52
CA ALA A 759 11.69 -7.33 -12.44
C ALA A 759 11.81 -6.45 -13.68
N THR A 760 11.49 -7.02 -14.85
CA THR A 760 11.22 -6.25 -16.06
C THR A 760 9.71 -6.10 -16.23
N MET A 761 9.27 -5.02 -16.88
CA MET A 761 7.87 -4.78 -17.12
C MET A 761 7.62 -4.19 -18.51
N SER A 762 6.68 -4.79 -19.22
CA SER A 762 6.13 -4.27 -20.47
C SER A 762 4.62 -4.19 -20.31
N ASN A 763 4.08 -2.98 -20.36
CA ASN A 763 2.64 -2.71 -20.32
C ASN A 763 2.23 -2.10 -21.64
N LYS A 764 1.29 -2.72 -22.36
CA LYS A 764 0.81 -2.26 -23.67
C LYS A 764 -0.71 -2.21 -23.72
N PHE A 765 -1.23 -1.17 -24.32
CA PHE A 765 -2.60 -1.13 -24.81
C PHE A 765 -2.68 -1.96 -26.10
N VAL A 766 -3.46 -3.04 -26.13
CA VAL A 766 -3.54 -3.95 -27.27
C VAL A 766 -4.65 -3.52 -28.22
N HIS A 767 -5.85 -3.29 -27.68
CA HIS A 767 -7.02 -2.77 -28.39
C HIS A 767 -7.69 -1.69 -27.56
N PHE A 768 -8.02 -0.59 -28.21
CA PHE A 768 -8.68 0.57 -27.59
C PHE A 768 -10.18 0.59 -27.90
N SER A 769 -10.60 0.00 -29.00
CA SER A 769 -11.96 0.00 -29.52
C SER A 769 -12.47 -1.44 -29.75
N ASN A 770 -13.77 -1.55 -29.95
CA ASN A 770 -14.43 -2.76 -30.45
C ASN A 770 -15.27 -2.39 -31.70
N GLY A 771 -16.02 -3.33 -32.26
CA GLY A 771 -16.80 -3.10 -33.48
C GLY A 771 -17.90 -2.00 -33.36
N GLU A 772 -18.33 -1.70 -32.14
CA GLU A 772 -19.37 -0.69 -31.88
C GLU A 772 -18.76 0.69 -31.59
N TYR A 773 -17.56 0.74 -31.02
CA TYR A 773 -16.86 1.95 -30.55
C TYR A 773 -15.55 2.20 -31.31
N ALA A 774 -15.53 1.92 -32.61
CA ALA A 774 -14.33 1.88 -33.43
C ALA A 774 -13.63 3.22 -33.71
N LYS A 775 -14.13 4.35 -33.20
CA LYS A 775 -13.64 5.69 -33.56
C LYS A 775 -12.51 6.22 -32.69
N ALA A 776 -12.32 5.67 -31.49
CA ALA A 776 -11.28 6.15 -30.59
C ALA A 776 -10.08 5.18 -30.61
N THR A 777 -8.98 5.57 -31.24
CA THR A 777 -7.73 4.80 -31.29
C THR A 777 -6.73 5.23 -30.21
N TYR A 778 -6.94 6.38 -29.58
CA TYR A 778 -6.08 6.93 -28.55
C TYR A 778 -6.86 7.82 -27.57
N VAL A 779 -6.25 8.06 -26.42
CA VAL A 779 -6.65 9.09 -25.43
C VAL A 779 -5.43 9.85 -24.98
N ASP A 780 -5.50 11.18 -25.07
CA ASP A 780 -4.49 12.08 -24.54
C ASP A 780 -4.62 12.23 -23.02
N ARG A 781 -3.48 12.27 -22.34
CA ARG A 781 -3.39 12.20 -20.88
C ARG A 781 -2.45 13.27 -20.36
N VAL A 782 -2.74 13.74 -19.13
CA VAL A 782 -1.95 14.70 -18.37
C VAL A 782 -1.68 15.99 -19.16
N SER A 783 -2.37 17.04 -18.80
CA SER A 783 -2.19 18.35 -19.44
C SER A 783 -1.39 19.29 -18.54
N THR A 784 -0.61 20.17 -19.16
CA THR A 784 -0.04 21.35 -18.51
C THR A 784 -1.17 22.26 -17.99
N GLN A 785 -0.83 23.20 -17.10
CA GLN A 785 -1.77 24.12 -16.45
C GLN A 785 -1.38 25.59 -16.73
N ASP A 786 -2.26 26.51 -16.36
CA ASP A 786 -1.91 27.95 -16.39
C ASP A 786 -0.54 28.23 -15.74
N PRO A 787 0.23 29.24 -16.19
CA PRO A 787 -0.14 30.28 -17.16
C PRO A 787 0.15 29.95 -18.63
N TYR A 788 0.61 28.73 -18.92
CA TYR A 788 0.93 28.32 -20.28
C TYR A 788 -0.24 27.54 -20.92
N PRO A 789 -0.30 27.45 -22.25
CA PRO A 789 -1.36 26.73 -22.95
C PRO A 789 -1.48 25.27 -22.46
N PHE A 790 -2.71 24.77 -22.42
CA PHE A 790 -3.00 23.37 -22.09
C PHE A 790 -2.56 22.46 -23.23
N HIS A 791 -1.45 21.75 -23.03
CA HIS A 791 -0.98 20.71 -23.93
C HIS A 791 -0.83 19.40 -23.17
N THR A 792 -1.24 18.30 -23.79
CA THR A 792 -1.11 16.97 -23.24
C THR A 792 0.32 16.46 -23.34
N LEU A 793 0.76 15.74 -22.32
CA LEU A 793 2.14 15.21 -22.21
C LEU A 793 2.23 13.77 -22.74
N GLN A 794 1.22 12.96 -22.49
CA GLN A 794 1.22 11.52 -22.80
C GLN A 794 0.01 11.15 -23.63
N ARG A 795 0.16 10.07 -24.41
CA ARG A 795 -0.92 9.47 -25.21
C ARG A 795 -0.97 7.98 -24.97
N LEU A 796 -2.18 7.49 -24.62
CA LEU A 796 -2.49 6.06 -24.66
C LEU A 796 -2.99 5.74 -26.06
N GLU A 797 -2.32 4.83 -26.76
CA GLU A 797 -2.66 4.43 -28.13
C GLU A 797 -2.47 2.92 -28.32
N GLU A 798 -3.24 2.33 -29.24
CA GLU A 798 -3.12 0.92 -29.59
C GLU A 798 -1.70 0.53 -30.02
N GLY A 799 -1.22 -0.60 -29.50
CA GLY A 799 0.12 -1.11 -29.76
C GLY A 799 1.24 -0.41 -28.99
N ARG A 800 0.95 0.70 -28.31
CA ARG A 800 1.94 1.48 -27.54
C ARG A 800 1.99 1.08 -26.08
N ARG A 801 3.14 1.37 -25.45
CA ARG A 801 3.32 1.23 -24.00
C ARG A 801 2.54 2.32 -23.27
N VAL A 802 1.97 1.97 -22.11
CA VAL A 802 1.42 2.96 -21.18
C VAL A 802 2.53 3.92 -20.76
N GLY A 803 2.18 5.21 -20.56
CA GLY A 803 3.14 6.25 -20.20
C GLY A 803 4.00 6.76 -21.35
N SER A 804 3.60 6.53 -22.60
CA SER A 804 4.33 7.06 -23.76
C SER A 804 4.14 8.57 -23.89
N PHE A 805 5.23 9.32 -23.86
CA PHE A 805 5.24 10.75 -24.07
C PHE A 805 5.01 11.08 -25.56
N TYR A 806 4.03 11.95 -25.85
CA TYR A 806 3.65 12.38 -27.18
C TYR A 806 3.67 13.90 -27.24
N MET A 807 4.75 14.46 -27.78
CA MET A 807 5.02 15.88 -27.74
C MET A 807 5.90 16.31 -28.95
N TRP A 808 6.16 17.61 -29.10
CA TRP A 808 7.10 18.10 -30.10
C TRP A 808 8.51 17.64 -29.79
N LYS A 809 9.24 17.27 -30.86
CA LYS A 809 10.64 16.89 -30.75
C LYS A 809 11.50 18.14 -30.94
N TYR A 810 12.23 18.48 -29.89
CA TYR A 810 13.13 19.65 -29.85
C TYR A 810 14.26 19.52 -30.87
N ALA A 811 14.53 20.60 -31.63
CA ALA A 811 15.63 20.68 -32.60
C ALA A 811 16.66 21.77 -32.25
N GLY A 812 16.27 22.81 -31.51
CA GLY A 812 17.16 23.91 -31.16
C GLY A 812 16.47 25.18 -30.72
N ILE A 813 17.23 26.24 -30.57
CA ILE A 813 16.78 27.60 -30.32
C ILE A 813 17.42 28.49 -31.37
N ASP A 814 16.64 29.35 -32.03
CA ASP A 814 17.15 30.28 -33.04
C ASP A 814 17.90 31.48 -32.38
N PRO A 815 18.61 32.31 -33.17
CA PRO A 815 19.33 33.49 -32.62
C PRO A 815 18.41 34.54 -31.97
N GLN A 816 17.08 34.49 -32.19
CA GLN A 816 16.09 35.35 -31.56
C GLN A 816 15.51 34.73 -30.27
N GLY A 817 15.97 33.52 -29.88
CA GLY A 817 15.56 32.84 -28.69
C GLY A 817 14.21 32.07 -28.83
N ARG A 818 13.79 31.78 -30.06
CA ARG A 818 12.58 31.06 -30.37
C ARG A 818 12.85 29.55 -30.47
N TRP A 819 11.87 28.76 -30.08
CA TRP A 819 11.95 27.28 -30.11
C TRP A 819 11.90 26.77 -31.56
N ILE A 820 12.80 25.85 -31.90
CA ILE A 820 12.81 25.08 -33.15
C ILE A 820 12.48 23.62 -32.80
N VAL A 821 11.55 23.04 -33.55
CA VAL A 821 11.13 21.64 -33.41
C VAL A 821 11.21 20.93 -34.77
N TYR A 822 11.24 19.60 -34.73
CA TYR A 822 11.07 18.79 -35.94
C TYR A 822 9.58 18.62 -36.25
N ASP A 823 9.20 18.87 -37.47
CA ASP A 823 7.85 18.53 -37.99
C ASP A 823 7.72 17.01 -38.24
N LYS A 824 6.55 16.57 -38.70
CA LYS A 824 6.27 15.16 -39.03
C LYS A 824 7.14 14.61 -40.18
N ASN A 825 7.73 15.43 -41.00
CA ASN A 825 8.61 15.06 -42.13
C ASN A 825 10.09 14.97 -41.67
N GLY A 826 10.40 15.47 -40.47
CA GLY A 826 11.75 15.57 -39.97
C GLY A 826 12.47 16.87 -40.27
N ASP A 827 11.76 17.87 -40.79
CA ASP A 827 12.29 19.20 -41.10
C ASP A 827 12.27 20.08 -39.85
N MET A 828 13.29 20.94 -39.71
CA MET A 828 13.37 21.90 -38.59
C MET A 828 12.48 23.12 -38.90
N VAL A 829 11.49 23.34 -38.06
CA VAL A 829 10.54 24.45 -38.16
C VAL A 829 10.49 25.22 -36.83
N LEU A 830 10.13 26.51 -36.90
CA LEU A 830 9.81 27.27 -35.70
C LEU A 830 8.60 26.63 -35.01
N ALA A 831 8.62 26.52 -33.69
CA ALA A 831 7.50 25.94 -32.94
C ALA A 831 6.16 26.66 -33.16
N ASP A 832 6.19 27.96 -33.45
CA ASP A 832 5.02 28.76 -33.79
C ASP A 832 4.33 28.32 -35.12
N ASN A 833 5.08 27.61 -35.97
CA ASN A 833 4.57 27.07 -37.25
C ASN A 833 4.22 25.57 -37.15
N ALA A 834 4.58 24.91 -36.05
CA ALA A 834 4.28 23.52 -35.83
C ALA A 834 2.79 23.33 -35.42
N THR A 835 2.25 22.21 -35.77
CA THR A 835 0.88 21.81 -35.45
C THR A 835 0.85 20.62 -34.53
N ASP A 836 -0.31 20.23 -34.04
CA ASP A 836 -0.47 19.00 -33.23
C ASP A 836 -0.09 17.73 -34.02
N ASP A 837 -0.18 17.73 -35.34
CA ASP A 837 0.24 16.62 -36.20
C ASP A 837 1.75 16.41 -36.27
N ASP A 838 2.54 17.38 -35.82
CA ASP A 838 4.00 17.33 -35.78
C ASP A 838 4.54 16.73 -34.47
N ARG A 839 3.63 16.43 -33.54
CA ARG A 839 3.99 15.76 -32.29
C ARG A 839 4.38 14.31 -32.56
N GLN A 840 5.33 13.82 -31.78
CA GLN A 840 5.97 12.50 -31.95
C GLN A 840 6.07 11.77 -30.61
N TYR A 841 6.25 10.44 -30.66
CA TYR A 841 6.60 9.65 -29.48
C TYR A 841 8.09 9.80 -29.19
N VAL A 842 8.43 10.41 -28.07
CA VAL A 842 9.80 10.80 -27.73
C VAL A 842 10.38 10.08 -26.49
N GLY A 843 9.55 9.43 -25.69
CA GLY A 843 10.00 8.72 -24.49
C GLY A 843 8.88 7.96 -23.81
N ASN A 844 9.16 7.38 -22.65
CA ASN A 844 8.19 6.61 -21.86
C ASN A 844 8.47 6.71 -20.36
N GLY A 845 7.46 7.03 -19.58
CA GLY A 845 7.56 7.22 -18.12
C GLY A 845 7.52 5.94 -17.30
N LEU A 846 7.26 4.78 -17.91
CA LEU A 846 7.21 3.50 -17.20
C LEU A 846 8.58 2.82 -17.21
N PRO A 847 9.19 2.55 -16.03
CA PRO A 847 10.47 1.85 -15.95
C PRO A 847 10.44 0.49 -16.68
N GLN A 848 11.49 0.18 -17.44
CA GLN A 848 11.66 -1.12 -18.08
C GLN A 848 12.18 -2.16 -17.09
N PHE A 849 12.96 -1.71 -16.10
CA PHE A 849 13.51 -2.55 -15.04
C PHE A 849 13.38 -1.87 -13.69
N THR A 850 12.94 -2.63 -12.68
CA THR A 850 13.00 -2.22 -11.27
C THR A 850 13.75 -3.29 -10.49
N GLY A 851 14.56 -2.86 -9.53
CA GLY A 851 15.34 -3.79 -8.73
C GLY A 851 15.67 -3.26 -7.35
N SER A 852 16.10 -4.17 -6.49
CA SER A 852 16.60 -3.85 -5.17
C SER A 852 17.68 -4.82 -4.72
N MET A 853 18.49 -4.38 -3.79
CA MET A 853 19.54 -5.18 -3.17
C MET A 853 19.59 -4.89 -1.67
N THR A 854 19.53 -5.95 -0.86
CA THR A 854 19.64 -5.87 0.60
C THR A 854 20.88 -6.62 1.05
N HIS A 855 21.75 -5.92 1.75
CA HIS A 855 22.86 -6.50 2.51
C HIS A 855 22.47 -6.57 3.98
N SER A 856 22.51 -7.74 4.57
CA SER A 856 22.21 -7.96 5.98
C SER A 856 23.43 -8.55 6.67
N PHE A 857 23.86 -7.91 7.76
CA PHE A 857 25.01 -8.31 8.54
C PHE A 857 24.57 -8.56 10.00
N ARG A 858 25.11 -9.59 10.59
CA ARG A 858 25.02 -9.80 12.03
C ARG A 858 26.40 -10.16 12.57
N TYR A 859 26.82 -9.46 13.61
CA TYR A 859 28.05 -9.75 14.33
C TYR A 859 27.77 -9.76 15.83
N LYS A 860 27.73 -10.97 16.45
CA LYS A 860 27.30 -11.16 17.84
C LYS A 860 25.92 -10.48 18.07
N ASN A 861 25.91 -9.47 18.92
CA ASN A 861 24.72 -8.70 19.30
C ASN A 861 24.43 -7.50 18.37
N PHE A 862 25.31 -7.23 17.40
CA PHE A 862 25.08 -6.18 16.40
C PHE A 862 24.37 -6.74 15.19
N ASP A 863 23.39 -6.01 14.68
CA ASP A 863 22.78 -6.21 13.37
C ASP A 863 22.89 -4.94 12.53
N ALA A 864 23.14 -5.10 11.24
CA ALA A 864 23.16 -3.97 10.31
C ALA A 864 22.55 -4.37 8.96
N SER A 865 21.90 -3.42 8.29
CA SER A 865 21.41 -3.62 6.93
C SER A 865 21.61 -2.40 6.06
N LEU A 866 21.89 -2.66 4.76
CA LEU A 866 21.93 -1.67 3.69
C LEU A 866 20.92 -2.08 2.63
N PHE A 867 20.04 -1.16 2.26
CA PHE A 867 19.00 -1.42 1.27
C PHE A 867 19.07 -0.43 0.12
N PHE A 868 19.34 -0.94 -1.07
CA PHE A 868 19.40 -0.18 -2.31
C PHE A 868 18.17 -0.46 -3.17
N GLN A 869 17.72 0.56 -3.89
CA GLN A 869 16.65 0.45 -4.90
C GLN A 869 17.08 1.12 -6.20
N THR A 870 16.58 0.59 -7.31
CA THR A 870 16.82 1.16 -8.64
C THR A 870 15.57 1.03 -9.51
N ALA A 871 15.38 2.01 -10.40
CA ALA A 871 14.49 1.94 -11.54
C ALA A 871 15.24 2.47 -12.77
N LEU A 872 15.14 1.77 -13.88
CA LEU A 872 15.93 2.05 -15.09
C LEU A 872 15.08 1.98 -16.35
N GLY A 873 15.48 2.71 -17.38
CA GLY A 873 14.89 2.72 -18.71
C GLY A 873 13.54 3.44 -18.77
N PHE A 874 13.46 4.64 -18.16
CA PHE A 874 12.27 5.48 -18.19
C PHE A 874 12.64 6.97 -18.19
N ASP A 875 11.69 7.80 -18.56
CA ASP A 875 11.81 9.23 -18.67
C ASP A 875 10.81 9.94 -17.74
N ILE A 876 11.18 11.13 -17.29
CA ILE A 876 10.32 12.01 -16.48
C ILE A 876 10.20 13.36 -17.18
N PHE A 877 8.98 13.86 -17.35
CA PHE A 877 8.76 15.25 -17.74
C PHE A 877 9.02 16.15 -16.54
N ASN A 878 10.10 16.94 -16.61
CA ASN A 878 10.50 17.84 -15.53
C ASN A 878 9.59 19.08 -15.52
N ILE A 879 8.44 18.93 -14.87
CA ILE A 879 7.39 19.98 -14.84
C ILE A 879 7.88 21.27 -14.20
N HIS A 880 8.77 21.19 -13.21
CA HIS A 880 9.33 22.39 -12.55
C HIS A 880 10.30 23.12 -13.46
N ASP A 881 11.10 22.40 -14.26
CA ASP A 881 11.95 23.01 -15.28
C ASP A 881 11.10 23.65 -16.39
N PHE A 882 10.02 23.00 -16.81
CA PHE A 882 9.07 23.53 -17.77
C PHE A 882 8.50 24.88 -17.32
N TYR A 883 8.05 25.01 -16.07
CA TYR A 883 7.46 26.25 -15.59
C TYR A 883 8.52 27.29 -15.16
N TYR A 884 9.54 26.90 -14.43
CA TYR A 884 10.45 27.82 -13.75
C TYR A 884 11.84 27.91 -14.40
N GLY A 885 12.12 27.08 -15.37
CA GLY A 885 13.43 27.00 -16.04
C GLY A 885 13.68 28.10 -17.07
N THR A 886 12.69 28.95 -17.39
CA THR A 886 12.81 30.06 -18.37
C THR A 886 12.43 31.40 -17.73
N LYS A 887 12.83 32.49 -18.35
CA LYS A 887 12.61 33.88 -17.85
C LYS A 887 11.12 34.29 -17.90
N ASN A 888 10.30 33.62 -18.67
CA ASN A 888 8.95 34.08 -19.03
C ASN A 888 7.89 33.79 -17.94
N PHE A 889 8.20 32.95 -16.95
CA PHE A 889 7.31 32.79 -15.81
C PHE A 889 7.23 34.07 -15.00
N GLN A 890 6.03 34.51 -14.62
CA GLN A 890 5.82 35.79 -13.94
C GLN A 890 6.22 35.81 -12.46
N GLY A 891 6.40 34.65 -11.82
CA GLY A 891 6.86 34.48 -10.45
C GLY A 891 8.37 34.41 -10.34
N ASN A 892 8.86 33.80 -9.25
CA ASN A 892 10.28 33.47 -9.12
C ASN A 892 10.63 32.34 -10.12
N VAL A 893 11.90 32.27 -10.52
CA VAL A 893 12.41 31.31 -11.51
C VAL A 893 13.69 30.63 -10.99
N MET A 894 14.05 29.52 -11.62
CA MET A 894 15.32 28.84 -11.32
C MET A 894 16.53 29.63 -11.86
N ASP A 895 17.70 29.45 -11.23
CA ASP A 895 18.97 30.02 -11.71
C ASP A 895 19.24 29.69 -13.18
N LYS A 896 18.90 28.50 -13.65
CA LYS A 896 19.10 28.08 -15.04
C LYS A 896 18.38 28.94 -16.07
N ALA A 897 17.36 29.70 -15.68
CA ALA A 897 16.69 30.67 -16.57
C ALA A 897 17.65 31.79 -17.02
N TYR A 898 18.68 32.11 -16.23
CA TYR A 898 19.67 33.11 -16.48
C TYR A 898 21.08 32.52 -16.72
N SER A 899 21.20 31.21 -16.73
CA SER A 899 22.43 30.49 -17.09
C SER A 899 22.23 29.63 -18.33
N LYS A 900 21.83 28.39 -18.20
CA LYS A 900 21.62 27.43 -19.31
C LYS A 900 20.60 27.89 -20.33
N ASN A 901 19.49 28.49 -19.90
CA ASN A 901 18.34 28.87 -20.74
C ASN A 901 18.32 30.38 -21.03
N LEU A 902 19.45 31.09 -20.85
CA LEU A 902 19.52 32.54 -21.05
C LEU A 902 19.07 32.97 -22.44
N ALA A 903 19.35 32.17 -23.47
CA ALA A 903 19.01 32.49 -24.85
C ALA A 903 17.47 32.41 -25.11
N VAL A 904 16.72 31.68 -24.31
CA VAL A 904 15.27 31.46 -24.53
C VAL A 904 14.48 32.74 -24.30
N SER A 905 13.76 33.22 -25.34
CA SER A 905 12.91 34.41 -25.28
C SER A 905 11.41 34.14 -25.27
N GLN A 906 11.00 32.95 -25.70
CA GLN A 906 9.59 32.53 -25.76
C GLN A 906 9.14 31.74 -24.52
N ASN A 907 7.83 31.62 -24.33
CA ASN A 907 7.24 30.69 -23.36
C ASN A 907 7.70 29.28 -23.65
N PRO A 908 7.85 28.42 -22.61
CA PRO A 908 8.20 27.03 -22.81
C PRO A 908 7.14 26.32 -23.65
N ILE A 909 7.57 25.39 -24.49
CA ILE A 909 6.71 24.51 -25.28
C ILE A 909 6.81 23.08 -24.75
N VAL A 910 5.71 22.31 -24.83
CA VAL A 910 5.70 20.90 -24.44
C VAL A 910 6.52 20.09 -25.47
N SER A 911 7.76 19.83 -25.11
CA SER A 911 8.73 19.13 -25.96
C SER A 911 9.65 18.25 -25.13
N ASP A 912 10.41 17.38 -25.79
CA ASP A 912 11.41 16.52 -25.16
C ASP A 912 12.63 17.28 -24.61
N TYR A 913 12.69 18.60 -24.79
CA TYR A 913 13.68 19.45 -24.08
C TYR A 913 13.54 19.34 -22.56
N PHE A 914 12.32 19.17 -22.05
CA PHE A 914 12.01 19.03 -20.63
C PHE A 914 11.85 17.58 -20.20
N LEU A 915 12.09 16.64 -21.13
CA LEU A 915 12.04 15.21 -20.83
C LEU A 915 13.42 14.73 -20.44
N GLU A 916 13.58 14.24 -19.23
CA GLU A 916 14.87 13.83 -18.66
C GLU A 916 14.88 12.35 -18.30
N PRO A 917 16.05 11.64 -18.39
CA PRO A 917 16.16 10.29 -17.90
C PRO A 917 15.79 10.19 -16.41
N GLY A 918 14.82 9.32 -16.10
CA GLY A 918 14.37 9.07 -14.72
C GLY A 918 15.21 8.02 -13.98
N ASP A 919 16.20 7.42 -14.63
CA ASP A 919 17.04 6.35 -14.09
C ASP A 919 17.70 6.74 -12.77
N TYR A 920 17.64 5.83 -11.79
CA TYR A 920 18.30 6.08 -10.50
C TYR A 920 18.78 4.82 -9.80
N LEU A 921 19.81 5.00 -8.96
CA LEU A 921 20.20 4.09 -7.88
C LEU A 921 20.13 4.86 -6.55
N LYS A 922 19.36 4.35 -5.60
CA LYS A 922 19.04 5.02 -4.34
C LYS A 922 19.47 4.15 -3.15
N LEU A 923 20.20 4.73 -2.19
CA LEU A 923 20.36 4.13 -0.86
C LEU A 923 19.14 4.48 -0.01
N SER A 924 18.17 3.57 -0.02
CA SER A 924 16.86 3.78 0.55
C SER A 924 16.83 3.65 2.05
N SER A 925 17.67 2.75 2.63
CA SER A 925 17.75 2.57 4.07
C SER A 925 19.11 2.02 4.49
N VAL A 926 19.60 2.53 5.63
CA VAL A 926 20.73 1.98 6.40
C VAL A 926 20.26 1.82 7.82
N SER A 927 20.39 0.65 8.42
CA SER A 927 20.08 0.44 9.83
C SER A 927 21.24 -0.22 10.56
N LEU A 928 21.37 0.11 11.85
CA LEU A 928 22.31 -0.48 12.78
C LEU A 928 21.61 -0.70 14.11
N GLY A 929 21.66 -1.92 14.63
CA GLY A 929 21.05 -2.31 15.88
C GLY A 929 22.07 -2.98 16.82
N TYR A 930 21.82 -2.85 18.12
CA TYR A 930 22.53 -3.57 19.17
C TYR A 930 21.53 -4.12 20.18
N THR A 931 21.60 -5.43 20.44
CA THR A 931 20.73 -6.11 21.40
C THR A 931 21.53 -6.50 22.63
N LEU A 932 21.14 -5.99 23.78
CA LEU A 932 21.70 -6.32 25.07
C LEU A 932 20.80 -7.36 25.77
N ASN A 933 21.23 -8.62 25.81
CA ASN A 933 20.55 -9.68 26.52
C ASN A 933 20.93 -9.58 27.99
N LEU A 934 19.97 -9.25 28.84
CA LEU A 934 20.20 -9.04 30.29
C LEU A 934 19.84 -10.26 31.10
N ASN A 935 18.82 -11.03 30.67
CA ASN A 935 18.30 -12.23 31.34
C ASN A 935 18.11 -12.01 32.85
N LYS A 936 17.58 -10.82 33.22
CA LYS A 936 17.34 -10.43 34.61
C LYS A 936 15.86 -10.59 34.95
N LYS A 937 15.54 -10.68 36.22
CA LYS A 937 14.17 -10.95 36.77
C LYS A 937 13.06 -10.06 36.15
N TYR A 938 13.36 -8.86 35.63
CA TYR A 938 12.36 -7.91 35.16
C TYR A 938 12.60 -7.44 33.73
N ILE A 939 13.75 -7.70 33.13
CA ILE A 939 14.10 -7.27 31.77
C ILE A 939 14.90 -8.38 31.12
N ASP A 940 14.37 -8.95 30.07
CA ASP A 940 15.01 -10.01 29.30
C ASP A 940 16.01 -9.41 28.31
N SER A 941 15.60 -8.43 27.55
CA SER A 941 16.47 -7.78 26.56
C SER A 941 16.16 -6.30 26.36
N ILE A 942 17.19 -5.56 25.92
CA ILE A 942 17.07 -4.18 25.44
C ILE A 942 17.75 -4.11 24.07
N ARG A 943 17.01 -3.69 23.06
CA ARG A 943 17.54 -3.40 21.73
C ARG A 943 17.47 -1.90 21.45
N ILE A 944 18.61 -1.31 21.08
CA ILE A 944 18.72 0.08 20.62
C ILE A 944 19.11 0.02 19.14
N TYR A 945 18.46 0.80 18.31
CA TYR A 945 18.77 0.84 16.88
C TYR A 945 18.60 2.22 16.28
N ALA A 946 19.36 2.47 15.23
CA ALA A 946 19.27 3.68 14.44
C ALA A 946 19.04 3.31 12.97
N THR A 947 18.19 4.08 12.29
CA THR A 947 17.93 3.93 10.86
C THR A 947 18.02 5.28 10.17
N ALA A 948 18.70 5.32 9.03
CA ALA A 948 18.72 6.48 8.15
C ALA A 948 18.11 6.10 6.80
N GLY A 949 17.10 6.87 6.35
CA GLY A 949 16.36 6.63 5.13
C GLY A 949 16.62 7.68 4.05
N ASN A 950 16.55 7.28 2.78
CA ASN A 950 16.67 8.15 1.61
C ASN A 950 17.93 9.01 1.61
N LEU A 951 19.10 8.42 1.95
CA LEU A 951 20.35 9.17 2.18
C LEU A 951 20.86 9.84 0.93
N PHE A 952 20.93 9.11 -0.19
CA PHE A 952 21.33 9.66 -1.48
C PHE A 952 20.66 8.93 -2.64
N THR A 953 20.59 9.63 -3.78
CA THR A 953 20.11 9.11 -5.06
C THR A 953 21.12 9.50 -6.14
N ILE A 954 21.66 8.51 -6.85
CA ILE A 954 22.50 8.70 -8.03
C ILE A 954 21.55 8.71 -9.23
N THR A 955 21.48 9.83 -9.94
CA THR A 955 20.58 10.02 -11.07
C THR A 955 21.10 11.14 -11.98
N LYS A 956 20.69 11.14 -13.25
CA LYS A 956 20.86 12.26 -14.18
C LYS A 956 19.68 13.23 -14.16
N PHE A 957 18.60 12.89 -13.49
CA PHE A 957 17.42 13.75 -13.37
C PHE A 957 17.76 15.03 -12.58
N SER A 958 17.54 16.19 -13.19
CA SER A 958 17.89 17.49 -12.60
C SER A 958 16.89 17.97 -11.55
N GLY A 959 15.66 17.46 -11.55
CA GLY A 959 14.60 17.82 -10.60
C GLY A 959 14.88 17.38 -9.15
N ILE A 960 13.86 17.32 -8.32
CA ILE A 960 14.02 17.08 -6.87
C ILE A 960 14.47 15.65 -6.57
N ASP A 961 13.73 14.66 -7.00
CA ASP A 961 14.02 13.22 -6.79
C ASP A 961 13.17 12.40 -7.77
N PRO A 962 13.76 11.56 -8.64
CA PRO A 962 13.00 10.75 -9.59
C PRO A 962 12.06 9.74 -8.91
N SER A 963 12.38 9.32 -7.68
CA SER A 963 11.53 8.39 -6.91
C SER A 963 10.30 9.05 -6.27
N ASN A 964 10.19 10.38 -6.31
CA ASN A 964 9.01 11.13 -5.85
C ASN A 964 7.93 11.26 -6.94
N TYR A 965 8.25 10.93 -8.19
CA TYR A 965 7.24 10.90 -9.24
C TYR A 965 6.37 9.66 -9.12
N GLN A 966 5.10 9.79 -9.49
CA GLN A 966 4.21 8.65 -9.55
C GLN A 966 4.62 7.73 -10.70
N LEU A 967 5.01 6.51 -10.38
CA LEU A 967 5.35 5.46 -11.37
C LEU A 967 4.23 4.42 -11.52
N ASN A 968 3.19 4.51 -10.69
CA ASN A 968 2.00 3.67 -10.74
C ASN A 968 0.90 4.37 -11.56
N GLY A 969 -0.06 3.59 -12.06
CA GLY A 969 -1.19 4.15 -12.79
C GLY A 969 -0.93 4.32 -14.28
N LEU A 970 -1.81 5.09 -14.93
CA LEU A 970 -1.81 5.28 -16.38
C LEU A 970 -0.86 6.38 -16.87
N ASP A 971 -0.35 7.20 -15.94
CA ASP A 971 0.43 8.41 -16.23
C ASP A 971 1.82 8.39 -15.58
N PRO A 972 2.59 7.28 -15.68
CA PRO A 972 3.89 7.19 -15.01
C PRO A 972 4.86 8.24 -15.56
N GLY A 973 5.66 8.82 -14.67
CA GLY A 973 6.70 9.82 -15.01
C GLY A 973 6.17 11.18 -15.44
N ALA A 974 4.83 11.40 -15.42
CA ALA A 974 4.20 12.64 -15.83
C ALA A 974 3.33 13.24 -14.72
N THR A 975 3.37 14.55 -14.60
CA THR A 975 2.40 15.34 -13.84
C THR A 975 2.19 16.67 -14.58
N GLY A 976 0.96 17.16 -14.63
CA GLY A 976 0.65 18.50 -15.10
C GLY A 976 0.69 19.55 -13.99
N SER A 977 0.73 19.10 -12.73
CA SER A 977 0.69 19.98 -11.57
C SER A 977 2.08 20.43 -11.15
N ARG A 978 2.21 21.73 -10.85
CA ARG A 978 3.39 22.31 -10.21
C ARG A 978 3.44 22.05 -8.69
N THR A 979 2.32 21.61 -8.13
CA THR A 979 2.21 21.26 -6.69
C THR A 979 3.04 20.01 -6.40
N TYR A 980 3.86 20.08 -5.38
CA TYR A 980 4.71 18.99 -4.94
C TYR A 980 4.90 19.02 -3.43
N TYR A 981 5.37 17.92 -2.88
CA TYR A 981 5.85 17.85 -1.49
C TYR A 981 7.35 17.51 -1.52
N PRO A 982 8.24 18.28 -0.83
CA PRO A 982 9.69 18.05 -0.89
C PRO A 982 10.07 16.65 -0.42
N SER A 983 11.06 16.03 -1.09
CA SER A 983 11.62 14.76 -0.63
C SER A 983 12.42 14.93 0.65
N VAL A 984 12.39 13.92 1.52
CA VAL A 984 13.02 13.99 2.84
C VAL A 984 14.09 12.92 3.02
N ARG A 985 15.14 13.24 3.77
CA ARG A 985 15.98 12.29 4.49
C ARG A 985 15.35 12.01 5.83
N GLN A 986 15.40 10.78 6.27
CA GLN A 986 14.76 10.34 7.51
C GLN A 986 15.83 9.77 8.45
N PHE A 987 15.80 10.17 9.70
CA PHE A 987 16.68 9.64 10.74
C PHE A 987 15.83 9.15 11.90
N LEU A 988 15.95 7.89 12.26
CA LEU A 988 15.16 7.26 13.31
C LEU A 988 16.08 6.66 14.38
N LEU A 989 15.70 6.89 15.62
CA LEU A 989 16.23 6.18 16.78
C LEU A 989 15.12 5.34 17.41
N GLY A 990 15.42 4.10 17.75
CA GLY A 990 14.45 3.17 18.32
C GLY A 990 15.00 2.45 19.55
N LEU A 991 14.09 2.17 20.46
CA LEU A 991 14.31 1.40 21.69
C LEU A 991 13.24 0.31 21.78
N GLN A 992 13.66 -0.93 21.92
CA GLN A 992 12.78 -2.04 22.31
C GLN A 992 13.22 -2.59 23.65
N VAL A 993 12.27 -2.85 24.54
CA VAL A 993 12.50 -3.46 25.84
C VAL A 993 11.54 -4.65 25.98
N ASP A 994 12.09 -5.82 26.19
CA ASP A 994 11.35 -7.06 26.49
C ASP A 994 11.47 -7.36 27.98
N PHE A 995 10.29 -7.56 28.63
CA PHE A 995 10.15 -7.76 30.05
C PHE A 995 9.74 -9.17 30.39
#